data_ff3d36779aec5a59e2e325347f7314d6
#
_entry.id   ff3d36779aec5a59e2e325347f7314d6
#
_cell.length_a   1.000
_cell.length_b   1.000
_cell.length_c   1.000
_cell.angle_alpha   90.00
_cell.angle_beta   90.00
_cell.angle_gamma   90.00
#
_symmetry.space_group_name_H-M   'P 1'
#
loop_
_entity.id
_entity.type
_entity.pdbx_description
1 polymer ?
#
loop_
_entity_poly.entity_id
_entity_poly.type
_entity_poly.pdbx_seq_one_letter_code
_entity_poly.pdbx_strand_id
1 'polypeptide(L)'
;MMLLGDYLQNIKNNYKKIFFSGISFDSNQIKKNYIFFAIRGNRTDGNHFIPNAILNGAKIIITEKKINELKNGILFIQSKNIRKLLAKISFKIHNNIPNNIIAVTGTNGKSSIADFYYQILDLNNKKVASIGTLGVKLKNFKINLSNTTIDPINLSKILSNLKKKKINNVIMEASSHGLDQNRLDGLSFNTGIFTNLSQDHLDYHKNITAYLKAKLYLFKNLIKKNGNIIADEEIPEFKKIKKITLNKNLNLFSLSDKKNNFQFISHEFEGEAQLLKIRYKNSIHKIQLNLIGKIQLKNILMAIIAASKSNIDIKKILKIIPKIKPVEGRFERIGRIKNKSKVILDYAHTPDALKTCLSNIKEQFPCQKISLVFGCGGNRDQNKRAKMGKIADIYSDKIYLTDDNPRSEKPAKIRNDIKKGIKKQKILEFPGRFEAISAAIKNLNTGEILLVAGKGHETIQEIGLKKITFSDKKTILKAIKIKNSYLSNDLKVNIIKELSKKKKLNSKIIFKKAQINSKEIKKDDIFFAIKGKKKDGNKFIGEAFKKKASIAVVNKTNKSINDSRQIKVKDSLKFLTQSSKLFRQNINTKIIAITGSCGKTTLKELLGNSLKKISKVSTSPKSYNNKYGVPLSLFNLDQKDQFGVLEIGMDKKGEIDFLSKIIQPDISVITNINYAHAKNFKNIKQIALAKSEIIDNTKDGGLIILNADDDFFDLHKKIAYKKNLKVYSFGIKNKNSNVKLINIKKIGKTFKATIKINNLKISFLISNDFQNNIYNILATLTVMNIFFDISKIDKNIFANFKTPDGRGDISKININNKKLNLIDESYNSNPLSLKSAILNYDKIDSKNSRKYLLLGDMLELGKHSKRLHQSIGAIINQTKIDKLFVKGSKISYAFNSVIKSKRGRILNNNSQIIDLIKNHLNNNDYLMIKASNATGFNEIVKNLKDTK
;
A
#
# COMPACT_ATOMS: atom_id res chain seq x y z
N MET A 1 4.74 -2.73 63.40
CA MET A 1 5.45 -4.02 63.33
C MET A 1 4.47 -5.14 63.08
N MET A 2 4.87 -6.18 62.36
CA MET A 2 4.03 -7.31 61.93
C MET A 2 4.47 -8.57 62.66
N LEU A 3 3.55 -9.41 63.14
CA LEU A 3 3.84 -10.68 63.78
C LEU A 3 4.14 -11.74 62.72
N LEU A 4 5.25 -12.50 62.88
CA LEU A 4 5.66 -13.53 61.90
C LEU A 4 4.61 -14.63 61.77
N GLY A 5 3.96 -15.01 62.91
CA GLY A 5 2.90 -16.04 62.93
C GLY A 5 1.68 -15.72 62.04
N ASP A 6 1.39 -14.43 61.82
CA ASP A 6 0.34 -14.03 60.91
C ASP A 6 0.64 -14.38 59.44
N TYR A 7 1.95 -14.48 59.09
CA TYR A 7 2.42 -14.67 57.71
C TYR A 7 2.90 -16.12 57.48
N LEU A 8 3.45 -16.76 58.50
CA LEU A 8 4.00 -18.12 58.49
C LEU A 8 3.38 -19.00 59.55
N GLN A 9 2.48 -19.88 59.21
CA GLN A 9 1.78 -20.74 60.14
C GLN A 9 2.58 -22.00 60.54
N ASN A 10 3.38 -22.54 59.59
CA ASN A 10 4.13 -23.81 59.81
C ASN A 10 5.54 -23.55 60.31
N ILE A 11 5.67 -22.81 61.44
CA ILE A 11 6.89 -22.58 62.19
C ILE A 11 6.65 -22.87 63.67
N LYS A 12 7.73 -23.08 64.46
CA LYS A 12 7.63 -23.30 65.89
C LYS A 12 6.84 -22.18 66.59
N ASN A 13 6.05 -22.47 67.59
CA ASN A 13 5.16 -21.50 68.24
C ASN A 13 5.90 -20.29 68.84
N ASN A 14 7.10 -20.51 69.40
CA ASN A 14 7.93 -19.43 69.92
C ASN A 14 8.39 -18.45 68.84
N TYR A 15 8.58 -18.92 67.60
CA TYR A 15 8.95 -18.08 66.47
C TYR A 15 7.82 -17.23 65.91
N LYS A 16 6.56 -17.68 66.15
CA LYS A 16 5.36 -16.94 65.69
C LYS A 16 5.24 -15.58 66.35
N LYS A 17 5.78 -15.40 67.55
CA LYS A 17 5.78 -14.13 68.32
C LYS A 17 6.83 -13.13 67.89
N ILE A 18 7.70 -13.48 66.92
CA ILE A 18 8.75 -12.56 66.44
C ILE A 18 8.13 -11.50 65.53
N PHE A 19 8.53 -10.21 65.79
CA PHE A 19 8.11 -9.08 65.00
C PHE A 19 9.09 -8.77 63.85
N PHE A 20 8.58 -8.35 62.71
CA PHE A 20 9.34 -7.81 61.62
C PHE A 20 8.73 -6.52 61.11
N SER A 21 9.54 -5.64 60.42
CA SER A 21 9.09 -4.33 59.92
C SER A 21 8.96 -4.26 58.42
N GLY A 22 9.53 -5.20 57.66
CA GLY A 22 9.46 -5.25 56.20
C GLY A 22 10.16 -6.47 55.59
N ILE A 23 10.14 -6.56 54.28
CA ILE A 23 10.72 -7.68 53.52
C ILE A 23 11.56 -7.18 52.36
N SER A 24 12.66 -7.86 52.04
CA SER A 24 13.45 -7.66 50.84
C SER A 24 14.14 -8.97 50.38
N PHE A 25 14.45 -9.04 49.09
CA PHE A 25 15.36 -10.03 48.49
C PHE A 25 16.68 -9.36 47.99
N ASP A 26 16.84 -8.04 48.19
CA ASP A 26 18.03 -7.29 47.92
C ASP A 26 18.65 -6.89 49.27
N SER A 27 19.85 -7.39 49.55
CA SER A 27 20.55 -7.14 50.80
C SER A 27 20.82 -5.66 51.08
N ASN A 28 21.01 -4.84 50.02
CA ASN A 28 21.24 -3.40 50.14
C ASN A 28 19.96 -2.62 50.50
N GLN A 29 18.78 -3.20 50.35
CA GLN A 29 17.47 -2.61 50.70
C GLN A 29 16.98 -3.07 52.10
N ILE A 30 17.72 -3.92 52.77
CA ILE A 30 17.40 -4.36 54.13
C ILE A 30 17.51 -3.21 55.11
N LYS A 31 16.56 -3.15 56.02
CA LYS A 31 16.51 -2.25 57.20
C LYS A 31 16.32 -3.03 58.47
N LYS A 32 16.48 -2.40 59.61
CA LYS A 32 16.31 -3.02 60.94
C LYS A 32 15.00 -3.80 61.05
N ASN A 33 15.12 -5.02 61.52
CA ASN A 33 14.00 -5.99 61.67
C ASN A 33 13.32 -6.48 60.38
N TYR A 34 14.02 -6.43 59.21
CA TYR A 34 13.50 -6.98 57.97
C TYR A 34 13.65 -8.52 57.90
N ILE A 35 12.84 -9.11 57.03
CA ILE A 35 13.01 -10.49 56.52
C ILE A 35 13.81 -10.40 55.23
N PHE A 36 14.96 -11.07 55.17
CA PHE A 36 15.73 -11.25 53.94
C PHE A 36 15.39 -12.61 53.28
N PHE A 37 15.06 -12.56 52.00
CA PHE A 37 14.81 -13.76 51.18
C PHE A 37 16.05 -14.08 50.34
N ALA A 38 16.83 -15.09 50.73
CA ALA A 38 18.06 -15.50 50.04
C ALA A 38 17.76 -16.31 48.79
N ILE A 39 17.29 -15.64 47.72
CA ILE A 39 16.84 -16.25 46.50
C ILE A 39 18.02 -16.58 45.58
N ARG A 40 18.12 -17.84 45.14
CA ARG A 40 19.04 -18.29 44.12
C ARG A 40 18.65 -17.73 42.74
N GLY A 41 19.46 -16.85 42.15
CA GLY A 41 19.30 -16.31 40.78
C GLY A 41 20.05 -17.15 39.74
N ASN A 42 19.92 -16.76 38.46
CA ASN A 42 20.62 -17.44 37.35
C ASN A 42 22.12 -17.07 37.30
N ARG A 43 22.51 -15.91 37.84
CA ARG A 43 23.90 -15.38 37.81
C ARG A 43 24.54 -15.30 39.21
N THR A 44 23.74 -15.17 40.24
CA THR A 44 24.21 -14.97 41.61
C THR A 44 23.36 -15.78 42.58
N ASP A 45 23.95 -16.33 43.65
CA ASP A 45 23.20 -17.01 44.70
C ASP A 45 22.96 -16.03 45.86
N GLY A 46 21.67 -15.81 46.19
CA GLY A 46 21.25 -14.97 47.30
C GLY A 46 21.83 -15.37 48.65
N ASN A 47 22.26 -16.60 48.84
CA ASN A 47 22.90 -17.06 50.07
C ASN A 47 24.21 -16.38 50.32
N HIS A 48 24.96 -15.94 49.30
CA HIS A 48 26.20 -15.20 49.45
C HIS A 48 26.01 -13.80 50.06
N PHE A 49 24.82 -13.24 49.99
CA PHE A 49 24.47 -11.94 50.53
C PHE A 49 23.85 -11.96 51.94
N ILE A 50 23.75 -13.15 52.57
CA ILE A 50 23.21 -13.27 53.93
C ILE A 50 24.05 -12.45 54.94
N PRO A 51 25.40 -12.48 54.92
CA PRO A 51 26.16 -11.66 55.84
C PRO A 51 25.88 -10.15 55.68
N ASN A 52 25.80 -9.67 54.44
CA ASN A 52 25.48 -8.26 54.20
C ASN A 52 24.02 -7.91 54.63
N ALA A 53 23.08 -8.81 54.47
CA ALA A 53 21.72 -8.59 54.92
C ALA A 53 21.64 -8.51 56.47
N ILE A 54 22.42 -9.33 57.16
CA ILE A 54 22.51 -9.29 58.60
C ILE A 54 23.12 -7.98 59.10
N LEU A 55 24.23 -7.53 58.51
CA LEU A 55 24.84 -6.28 58.82
C LEU A 55 23.88 -5.10 58.63
N ASN A 56 23.03 -5.15 57.60
CA ASN A 56 22.02 -4.12 57.34
C ASN A 56 20.76 -4.25 58.23
N GLY A 57 20.72 -5.22 59.16
CA GLY A 57 19.67 -5.33 60.18
C GLY A 57 18.59 -6.32 59.90
N ALA A 58 18.83 -7.33 59.05
CA ALA A 58 17.88 -8.45 58.90
C ALA A 58 17.74 -9.23 60.21
N LYS A 59 16.54 -9.45 60.66
CA LYS A 59 16.21 -10.25 61.86
C LYS A 59 15.80 -11.69 61.50
N ILE A 60 15.35 -11.89 60.28
CA ILE A 60 14.85 -13.19 59.79
C ILE A 60 15.47 -13.44 58.39
N ILE A 61 16.04 -14.62 58.23
CA ILE A 61 16.61 -15.09 56.95
C ILE A 61 15.78 -16.29 56.45
N ILE A 62 15.25 -16.20 55.25
CA ILE A 62 14.58 -17.31 54.59
C ILE A 62 15.50 -17.84 53.47
N THR A 63 15.86 -19.12 53.57
CA THR A 63 16.82 -19.81 52.73
C THR A 63 16.33 -21.22 52.29
N GLU A 64 16.92 -21.80 51.24
CA GLU A 64 16.71 -23.20 50.86
C GLU A 64 17.53 -24.18 51.67
N LYS A 65 18.56 -23.71 52.43
CA LYS A 65 19.38 -24.55 53.25
C LYS A 65 18.55 -25.15 54.40
N LYS A 66 18.90 -26.36 54.82
CA LYS A 66 18.19 -27.09 55.90
C LYS A 66 18.56 -26.51 57.27
N ILE A 67 18.03 -25.34 57.59
CA ILE A 67 18.25 -24.62 58.86
C ILE A 67 16.90 -24.06 59.31
N ASN A 68 16.47 -24.38 60.52
CA ASN A 68 15.28 -23.82 61.16
C ASN A 68 15.59 -23.53 62.63
N GLU A 69 16.44 -22.54 62.89
CA GLU A 69 16.94 -22.23 64.21
C GLU A 69 17.13 -20.72 64.42
N LEU A 70 17.14 -20.32 65.69
CA LEU A 70 17.53 -18.98 66.11
C LEU A 70 19.02 -19.01 66.48
N LYS A 71 19.85 -18.28 65.70
CA LYS A 71 21.29 -18.23 65.90
C LYS A 71 21.74 -16.77 66.01
N ASN A 72 22.40 -16.39 67.09
CA ASN A 72 22.88 -15.02 67.40
C ASN A 72 21.78 -13.96 67.23
N GLY A 73 20.56 -14.22 67.72
CA GLY A 73 19.42 -13.32 67.64
C GLY A 73 18.75 -13.24 66.26
N ILE A 74 19.21 -13.99 65.26
CA ILE A 74 18.71 -14.05 63.91
C ILE A 74 17.99 -15.38 63.62
N LEU A 75 16.72 -15.34 63.21
CA LEU A 75 15.96 -16.52 62.91
C LEU A 75 16.20 -16.96 61.46
N PHE A 76 16.71 -18.17 61.28
CA PHE A 76 16.83 -18.83 60.00
C PHE A 76 15.61 -19.73 59.75
N ILE A 77 14.95 -19.64 58.58
CA ILE A 77 13.80 -20.46 58.22
C ILE A 77 14.06 -21.10 56.84
N GLN A 78 13.91 -22.43 56.79
CA GLN A 78 13.97 -23.17 55.56
C GLN A 78 12.71 -23.01 54.76
N SER A 79 12.83 -22.79 53.44
CA SER A 79 11.70 -22.87 52.51
C SER A 79 12.09 -23.62 51.23
N LYS A 80 11.34 -24.66 50.90
CA LYS A 80 11.50 -25.41 49.64
C LYS A 80 11.25 -24.56 48.39
N ASN A 81 10.47 -23.49 48.54
CA ASN A 81 10.21 -22.55 47.41
C ASN A 81 10.13 -21.11 47.94
N ILE A 82 11.30 -20.51 48.05
CA ILE A 82 11.46 -19.13 48.59
C ILE A 82 10.67 -18.10 47.73
N ARG A 83 10.69 -18.25 46.41
CA ARG A 83 10.01 -17.31 45.48
C ARG A 83 8.50 -17.30 45.71
N LYS A 84 7.91 -18.49 45.86
CA LYS A 84 6.48 -18.63 46.15
C LYS A 84 6.11 -18.08 47.51
N LEU A 85 6.99 -18.28 48.50
CA LEU A 85 6.78 -17.77 49.86
C LEU A 85 6.87 -16.25 49.88
N LEU A 86 7.89 -15.67 49.24
CA LEU A 86 8.04 -14.20 49.09
C LEU A 86 6.76 -13.59 48.48
N ALA A 87 6.27 -14.14 47.39
CA ALA A 87 5.06 -13.63 46.74
C ALA A 87 3.84 -13.69 47.68
N LYS A 88 3.60 -14.84 48.32
CA LYS A 88 2.49 -14.97 49.28
C LYS A 88 2.54 -13.97 50.43
N ILE A 89 3.74 -13.77 51.03
CA ILE A 89 3.94 -12.79 52.12
C ILE A 89 3.74 -11.39 51.60
N SER A 90 4.29 -11.02 50.45
CA SER A 90 4.14 -9.68 49.85
C SER A 90 2.68 -9.29 49.68
N PHE A 91 1.83 -10.18 49.10
CA PHE A 91 0.42 -9.92 48.90
C PHE A 91 -0.40 -10.02 50.17
N LYS A 92 0.10 -10.67 51.18
CA LYS A 92 -0.55 -10.71 52.51
C LYS A 92 -0.25 -9.43 53.31
N ILE A 93 0.96 -8.86 53.21
CA ILE A 93 1.31 -7.55 53.78
C ILE A 93 0.48 -6.42 53.14
N HIS A 94 0.30 -6.46 51.83
CA HIS A 94 -0.47 -5.48 51.07
C HIS A 94 -1.77 -6.10 50.55
N ASN A 95 -2.64 -6.56 51.48
CA ASN A 95 -3.86 -7.34 51.18
C ASN A 95 -5.01 -6.49 50.57
N ASN A 96 -4.97 -5.16 50.70
CA ASN A 96 -5.97 -4.25 50.14
C ASN A 96 -5.70 -4.04 48.65
N ILE A 97 -6.17 -4.97 47.81
CA ILE A 97 -5.94 -5.02 46.37
C ILE A 97 -7.24 -4.83 45.57
N PRO A 98 -7.18 -4.46 44.27
CA PRO A 98 -8.35 -4.33 43.40
C PRO A 98 -9.24 -5.59 43.39
N ASN A 99 -10.56 -5.41 43.29
CA ASN A 99 -11.52 -6.52 43.37
C ASN A 99 -11.55 -7.38 42.11
N ASN A 100 -11.32 -6.75 40.93
CA ASN A 100 -11.32 -7.39 39.63
C ASN A 100 -9.93 -7.31 38.99
N ILE A 101 -9.19 -8.42 39.07
CA ILE A 101 -7.84 -8.54 38.49
C ILE A 101 -7.87 -9.58 37.38
N ILE A 102 -7.41 -9.20 36.20
CA ILE A 102 -7.33 -10.04 35.01
C ILE A 102 -5.86 -10.27 34.66
N ALA A 103 -5.49 -11.50 34.30
CA ALA A 103 -4.16 -11.86 33.85
C ALA A 103 -4.17 -12.29 32.37
N VAL A 104 -3.24 -11.78 31.58
CA VAL A 104 -3.06 -12.17 30.18
C VAL A 104 -1.72 -12.87 30.01
N THR A 105 -1.72 -14.10 29.49
CA THR A 105 -0.52 -14.85 29.15
C THR A 105 -0.56 -15.35 27.70
N GLY A 106 0.59 -15.74 27.17
CA GLY A 106 0.80 -16.20 25.80
C GLY A 106 2.12 -15.73 25.25
N THR A 107 2.44 -16.04 24.01
CA THR A 107 3.67 -15.53 23.36
C THR A 107 3.45 -14.13 22.84
N ASN A 108 2.49 -13.92 21.96
CA ASN A 108 2.17 -12.66 21.31
C ASN A 108 0.78 -12.15 21.74
N GLY A 109 0.51 -10.84 21.62
CA GLY A 109 -0.80 -10.25 21.87
C GLY A 109 -1.08 -9.77 23.31
N LYS A 110 -0.28 -10.13 24.30
CA LYS A 110 -0.49 -9.76 25.73
C LYS A 110 -0.72 -8.27 25.93
N SER A 111 0.24 -7.45 25.48
CA SER A 111 0.19 -5.98 25.64
C SER A 111 -0.98 -5.37 24.87
N SER A 112 -1.33 -5.94 23.70
CA SER A 112 -2.45 -5.46 22.88
C SER A 112 -3.78 -5.71 23.61
N ILE A 113 -4.00 -6.90 24.15
CA ILE A 113 -5.21 -7.22 24.89
C ILE A 113 -5.32 -6.38 26.17
N ALA A 114 -4.21 -6.25 26.90
CA ALA A 114 -4.18 -5.44 28.11
C ALA A 114 -4.51 -3.97 27.84
N ASP A 115 -3.97 -3.39 26.78
CA ASP A 115 -4.25 -2.01 26.41
C ASP A 115 -5.65 -1.82 25.83
N PHE A 116 -6.17 -2.76 25.03
CA PHE A 116 -7.53 -2.71 24.52
C PHE A 116 -8.57 -2.81 25.64
N TYR A 117 -8.37 -3.73 26.59
CA TYR A 117 -9.21 -3.80 27.77
C TYR A 117 -9.19 -2.47 28.54
N TYR A 118 -7.99 -1.91 28.76
CA TYR A 118 -7.85 -0.61 29.40
C TYR A 118 -8.65 0.47 28.65
N GLN A 119 -8.50 0.57 27.32
CA GLN A 119 -9.21 1.56 26.51
C GLN A 119 -10.74 1.35 26.55
N ILE A 120 -11.21 0.09 26.51
CA ILE A 120 -12.64 -0.23 26.59
C ILE A 120 -13.22 0.28 27.92
N LEU A 121 -12.56 0.04 29.03
CA LEU A 121 -13.04 0.47 30.33
C LEU A 121 -12.96 2.00 30.51
N ASP A 122 -11.84 2.60 30.12
CA ASP A 122 -11.61 4.06 30.21
C ASP A 122 -12.64 4.85 29.39
N LEU A 123 -12.89 4.41 28.13
CA LEU A 123 -13.91 5.00 27.25
C LEU A 123 -15.36 4.79 27.76
N ASN A 124 -15.60 3.82 28.63
CA ASN A 124 -16.86 3.61 29.35
C ASN A 124 -16.84 4.28 30.75
N ASN A 125 -15.91 5.22 31.00
CA ASN A 125 -15.78 5.97 32.25
C ASN A 125 -15.59 5.09 33.50
N LYS A 126 -14.99 3.88 33.36
CA LYS A 126 -14.62 3.02 34.48
C LYS A 126 -13.18 3.26 34.88
N LYS A 127 -12.93 3.40 36.19
CA LYS A 127 -11.54 3.49 36.70
C LYS A 127 -10.82 2.16 36.47
N VAL A 128 -9.74 2.19 35.74
CA VAL A 128 -8.97 1.01 35.30
C VAL A 128 -7.48 1.28 35.30
N ALA A 129 -6.67 0.25 35.51
CA ALA A 129 -5.24 0.24 35.31
C ALA A 129 -4.81 -0.94 34.43
N SER A 130 -3.75 -0.73 33.62
CA SER A 130 -3.04 -1.80 32.92
C SER A 130 -1.62 -1.88 33.43
N ILE A 131 -1.11 -3.10 33.70
CA ILE A 131 0.25 -3.36 34.20
C ILE A 131 0.94 -4.35 33.25
N GLY A 132 2.07 -3.98 32.67
CA GLY A 132 2.80 -4.89 31.79
C GLY A 132 3.99 -4.25 31.10
N THR A 133 4.30 -4.71 29.91
CA THR A 133 5.46 -4.26 29.13
C THR A 133 5.42 -2.76 28.84
N LEU A 134 4.24 -2.17 28.71
CA LEU A 134 4.06 -0.74 28.52
C LEU A 134 4.11 0.07 29.83
N GLY A 135 4.43 -0.56 30.96
CA GLY A 135 4.43 0.06 32.28
C GLY A 135 3.10 -0.07 33.01
N VAL A 136 2.89 0.75 34.05
CA VAL A 136 1.59 0.94 34.73
C VAL A 136 0.90 2.12 34.05
N LYS A 137 -0.21 1.85 33.38
CA LYS A 137 -1.01 2.85 32.65
C LYS A 137 -2.25 3.21 33.46
N LEU A 138 -2.44 4.48 33.72
CA LEU A 138 -3.60 5.09 34.35
C LEU A 138 -4.11 6.25 33.45
N LYS A 139 -5.27 6.77 33.77
CA LYS A 139 -5.77 7.97 33.08
C LYS A 139 -4.77 9.13 33.33
N ASN A 140 -4.20 9.64 32.25
CA ASN A 140 -3.20 10.76 32.25
C ASN A 140 -1.89 10.49 32.99
N PHE A 141 -1.57 9.22 33.32
CA PHE A 141 -0.34 8.92 34.05
C PHE A 141 0.22 7.55 33.65
N LYS A 142 1.55 7.46 33.51
CA LYS A 142 2.27 6.23 33.15
C LYS A 142 3.53 6.10 33.98
N ILE A 143 3.76 4.91 34.56
CA ILE A 143 5.01 4.55 35.25
C ILE A 143 5.70 3.47 34.41
N ASN A 144 6.95 3.67 34.06
CA ASN A 144 7.73 2.65 33.37
C ASN A 144 8.16 1.56 34.36
N LEU A 145 8.12 0.32 33.90
CA LEU A 145 8.54 -0.85 34.67
C LEU A 145 9.81 -1.46 34.06
N SER A 146 10.62 -2.10 34.90
CA SER A 146 11.84 -2.80 34.47
C SER A 146 11.55 -4.15 33.79
N ASN A 147 10.44 -4.78 34.13
CA ASN A 147 10.03 -6.09 33.63
C ASN A 147 8.53 -6.13 33.34
N THR A 148 8.12 -6.96 32.36
CA THR A 148 6.70 -7.17 32.03
C THR A 148 5.88 -7.64 33.24
N THR A 149 6.41 -8.57 34.05
CA THR A 149 5.86 -9.00 35.34
C THR A 149 6.93 -8.70 36.39
N ILE A 150 6.73 -7.65 37.15
CA ILE A 150 7.68 -7.21 38.19
C ILE A 150 7.70 -8.15 39.39
N ASP A 151 8.65 -7.93 40.30
CA ASP A 151 8.75 -8.68 41.55
C ASP A 151 7.50 -8.47 42.44
N PRO A 152 7.20 -9.44 43.32
CA PRO A 152 5.95 -9.43 44.08
C PRO A 152 5.88 -8.32 45.13
N ILE A 153 7.03 -7.81 45.64
CA ILE A 153 7.03 -6.74 46.64
C ILE A 153 6.54 -5.45 46.01
N ASN A 154 7.12 -5.08 44.85
CA ASN A 154 6.72 -3.88 44.14
C ASN A 154 5.31 -4.01 43.56
N LEU A 155 4.95 -5.19 43.06
CA LEU A 155 3.62 -5.42 42.49
C LEU A 155 2.53 -5.27 43.58
N SER A 156 2.74 -5.83 44.76
CA SER A 156 1.74 -5.74 45.87
C SER A 156 1.56 -4.28 46.32
N LYS A 157 2.64 -3.50 46.43
CA LYS A 157 2.57 -2.06 46.72
C LYS A 157 1.77 -1.29 45.65
N ILE A 158 2.05 -1.57 44.38
CA ILE A 158 1.32 -0.94 43.26
C ILE A 158 -0.17 -1.25 43.34
N LEU A 159 -0.55 -2.53 43.49
CA LEU A 159 -1.96 -2.94 43.58
C LEU A 159 -2.65 -2.29 44.78
N SER A 160 -2.01 -2.23 45.96
CA SER A 160 -2.54 -1.55 47.13
C SER A 160 -2.77 -0.07 46.88
N ASN A 161 -1.80 0.63 46.25
CA ASN A 161 -1.93 2.04 45.87
C ASN A 161 -3.06 2.27 44.84
N LEU A 162 -3.24 1.37 43.88
CA LEU A 162 -4.35 1.44 42.93
C LEU A 162 -5.71 1.34 43.63
N LYS A 163 -5.82 0.44 44.59
CA LYS A 163 -7.03 0.26 45.42
C LYS A 163 -7.34 1.51 46.25
N LYS A 164 -6.31 2.10 46.90
CA LYS A 164 -6.45 3.39 47.61
C LYS A 164 -6.99 4.49 46.72
N LYS A 165 -6.63 4.51 45.42
CA LYS A 165 -7.14 5.45 44.43
C LYS A 165 -8.52 5.03 43.87
N LYS A 166 -9.21 4.08 44.50
CA LYS A 166 -10.52 3.54 44.08
C LYS A 166 -10.52 2.92 42.67
N ILE A 167 -9.38 2.35 42.23
CA ILE A 167 -9.25 1.62 40.97
C ILE A 167 -9.48 0.14 41.28
N ASN A 168 -10.64 -0.38 40.88
CA ASN A 168 -11.05 -1.74 41.15
C ASN A 168 -10.85 -2.71 39.98
N ASN A 169 -10.59 -2.20 38.78
CA ASN A 169 -10.36 -3.02 37.59
C ASN A 169 -8.90 -2.91 37.18
N VAL A 170 -8.20 -4.04 37.18
CA VAL A 170 -6.79 -4.11 36.77
C VAL A 170 -6.60 -5.26 35.81
N ILE A 171 -5.95 -5.00 34.68
CA ILE A 171 -5.46 -6.05 33.78
C ILE A 171 -3.93 -6.06 33.82
N MET A 172 -3.33 -7.25 33.87
CA MET A 172 -1.89 -7.38 33.91
C MET A 172 -1.34 -8.45 32.98
N GLU A 173 -0.14 -8.20 32.46
CA GLU A 173 0.58 -9.18 31.68
C GLU A 173 1.27 -10.19 32.61
N ALA A 174 0.95 -11.49 32.47
CA ALA A 174 1.59 -12.60 33.16
C ALA A 174 2.62 -13.26 32.21
N SER A 175 3.89 -12.83 32.27
CA SER A 175 4.96 -13.41 31.49
C SER A 175 5.29 -14.83 31.94
N SER A 176 5.82 -15.66 31.03
CA SER A 176 6.23 -17.03 31.37
C SER A 176 7.29 -17.07 32.48
N HIS A 177 8.25 -16.14 32.44
CA HIS A 177 9.24 -15.97 33.50
C HIS A 177 8.60 -15.59 34.83
N GLY A 178 7.61 -14.68 34.84
CA GLY A 178 6.92 -14.28 36.05
C GLY A 178 6.11 -15.42 36.67
N LEU A 179 5.47 -16.25 35.84
CA LEU A 179 4.73 -17.42 36.26
C LEU A 179 5.64 -18.55 36.76
N ASP A 180 6.73 -18.85 36.05
CA ASP A 180 7.70 -19.89 36.43
C ASP A 180 8.43 -19.53 37.71
N GLN A 181 8.73 -18.24 37.90
CA GLN A 181 9.35 -17.74 39.10
C GLN A 181 8.37 -17.43 40.23
N ASN A 182 7.12 -17.89 40.15
CA ASN A 182 6.08 -17.71 41.16
C ASN A 182 5.83 -16.26 41.62
N ARG A 183 6.09 -15.26 40.75
CA ARG A 183 5.96 -13.84 41.12
C ARG A 183 4.54 -13.41 41.42
N LEU A 184 3.55 -14.18 40.95
CA LEU A 184 2.13 -13.88 41.06
C LEU A 184 1.41 -14.76 42.12
N ASP A 185 2.15 -15.63 42.79
CA ASP A 185 1.58 -16.48 43.85
C ASP A 185 1.12 -15.62 45.03
N GLY A 186 -0.08 -15.91 45.53
CA GLY A 186 -0.76 -15.08 46.51
C GLY A 186 -1.79 -14.11 45.90
N LEU A 187 -1.79 -13.94 44.57
CA LEU A 187 -2.91 -13.32 43.84
C LEU A 187 -3.91 -14.37 43.35
N SER A 188 -5.16 -13.98 43.32
CA SER A 188 -6.24 -14.75 42.70
C SER A 188 -6.94 -13.93 41.64
N PHE A 189 -6.89 -14.39 40.38
CA PHE A 189 -7.42 -13.69 39.23
C PHE A 189 -8.88 -14.04 38.95
N ASN A 190 -9.71 -13.04 38.66
CA ASN A 190 -11.10 -13.22 38.24
C ASN A 190 -11.20 -13.82 36.84
N THR A 191 -10.24 -13.43 35.97
CA THR A 191 -10.20 -13.86 34.56
C THR A 191 -8.77 -14.11 34.13
N GLY A 192 -8.51 -15.22 33.45
CA GLY A 192 -7.26 -15.52 32.78
C GLY A 192 -7.45 -15.58 31.26
N ILE A 193 -6.54 -14.95 30.51
CA ILE A 193 -6.58 -14.94 29.05
C ILE A 193 -5.35 -15.66 28.50
N PHE A 194 -5.55 -16.62 27.61
CA PHE A 194 -4.48 -17.30 26.88
C PHE A 194 -4.53 -16.87 25.41
N THR A 195 -3.47 -16.23 24.91
CA THR A 195 -3.45 -15.70 23.53
C THR A 195 -3.02 -16.75 22.51
N ASN A 196 -1.78 -17.22 22.61
CA ASN A 196 -1.16 -18.20 21.71
C ASN A 196 0.15 -18.73 22.28
N LEU A 197 0.71 -19.76 21.64
CA LEU A 197 2.04 -20.28 21.91
C LEU A 197 2.84 -20.36 20.63
N SER A 198 4.04 -19.77 20.61
CA SER A 198 5.00 -19.93 19.54
C SER A 198 6.44 -19.92 20.09
N GLN A 199 7.41 -20.25 19.29
CA GLN A 199 8.82 -20.35 19.71
C GLN A 199 9.35 -19.01 20.21
N ASP A 200 9.59 -18.91 21.52
CA ASP A 200 10.24 -17.78 22.19
C ASP A 200 10.80 -18.23 23.53
N HIS A 201 11.77 -17.51 24.08
CA HIS A 201 12.35 -17.75 25.41
C HIS A 201 12.85 -19.19 25.67
N LEU A 202 13.31 -19.93 24.61
CA LEU A 202 13.86 -21.27 24.78
C LEU A 202 15.27 -21.26 25.40
N ASP A 203 15.93 -20.10 25.37
CA ASP A 203 17.15 -19.83 26.16
C ASP A 203 16.93 -19.98 27.69
N TYR A 204 15.70 -19.74 28.16
CA TYR A 204 15.31 -19.88 29.55
C TYR A 204 14.55 -21.20 29.80
N HIS A 205 13.51 -21.52 29.04
CA HIS A 205 12.62 -22.65 29.25
C HIS A 205 13.11 -23.99 28.68
N LYS A 206 14.25 -24.00 27.97
CA LYS A 206 14.90 -25.16 27.33
C LYS A 206 14.05 -25.77 26.17
N ASN A 207 12.76 -25.96 26.35
CA ASN A 207 11.87 -26.53 25.32
C ASN A 207 10.45 -25.93 25.38
N ILE A 208 9.67 -26.15 24.32
CA ILE A 208 8.32 -25.61 24.15
C ILE A 208 7.32 -26.17 25.18
N THR A 209 7.54 -27.42 25.63
CA THR A 209 6.67 -28.07 26.62
C THR A 209 6.81 -27.42 28.00
N ALA A 210 8.04 -27.13 28.43
CA ALA A 210 8.31 -26.41 29.68
C ALA A 210 7.75 -24.99 29.62
N TYR A 211 7.90 -24.32 28.43
CA TYR A 211 7.35 -22.99 28.18
C TYR A 211 5.81 -22.98 28.29
N LEU A 212 5.13 -23.97 27.70
CA LEU A 212 3.68 -24.14 27.84
C LEU A 212 3.28 -24.42 29.30
N LYS A 213 4.01 -25.33 30.00
CA LYS A 213 3.73 -25.65 31.42
C LYS A 213 3.78 -24.41 32.29
N ALA A 214 4.78 -23.54 32.11
CA ALA A 214 4.89 -22.28 32.83
C ALA A 214 3.67 -21.36 32.59
N LYS A 215 3.18 -21.24 31.34
CA LYS A 215 1.98 -20.43 31.04
C LYS A 215 0.69 -21.05 31.61
N LEU A 216 0.53 -22.37 31.52
CA LEU A 216 -0.63 -23.05 32.02
C LEU A 216 -0.71 -23.04 33.57
N TYR A 217 0.40 -22.67 34.26
CA TYR A 217 0.42 -22.46 35.70
C TYR A 217 -0.64 -21.44 36.16
N LEU A 218 -0.82 -20.35 35.38
CA LEU A 218 -1.86 -19.35 35.65
C LEU A 218 -3.23 -19.98 35.83
N PHE A 219 -3.66 -20.83 34.90
CA PHE A 219 -5.01 -21.42 34.85
C PHE A 219 -5.18 -22.54 35.89
N LYS A 220 -4.08 -23.28 36.17
CA LYS A 220 -4.13 -24.38 37.14
C LYS A 220 -4.14 -23.89 38.58
N ASN A 221 -3.52 -22.73 38.87
CA ASN A 221 -3.19 -22.38 40.26
C ASN A 221 -3.66 -21.00 40.72
N LEU A 222 -3.88 -20.06 39.77
CA LEU A 222 -4.04 -18.65 40.14
C LEU A 222 -5.43 -18.08 39.78
N ILE A 223 -6.29 -18.81 39.08
CA ILE A 223 -7.67 -18.36 38.80
C ILE A 223 -8.57 -18.71 40.02
N LYS A 224 -9.41 -17.75 40.39
CA LYS A 224 -10.44 -17.95 41.47
C LYS A 224 -11.38 -19.10 41.15
N LYS A 225 -11.95 -19.72 42.17
CA LYS A 225 -13.06 -20.69 42.01
C LYS A 225 -14.17 -20.02 41.19
N ASN A 226 -14.75 -20.74 40.23
CA ASN A 226 -15.73 -20.21 39.28
C ASN A 226 -15.26 -18.98 38.45
N GLY A 227 -13.94 -18.75 38.35
CA GLY A 227 -13.36 -17.70 37.53
C GLY A 227 -13.44 -18.01 36.04
N ASN A 228 -13.10 -17.02 35.24
CA ASN A 228 -13.24 -17.10 33.78
C ASN A 228 -11.90 -17.38 33.11
N ILE A 229 -11.94 -18.16 32.02
CA ILE A 229 -10.83 -18.36 31.10
C ILE A 229 -11.28 -17.93 29.71
N ILE A 230 -10.46 -17.15 29.01
CA ILE A 230 -10.69 -16.73 27.63
C ILE A 230 -9.55 -17.27 26.76
N ALA A 231 -9.88 -18.00 25.70
CA ALA A 231 -8.92 -18.56 24.77
C ALA A 231 -9.50 -18.65 23.35
N ASP A 232 -8.63 -18.67 22.34
CA ASP A 232 -9.01 -18.93 20.95
C ASP A 232 -9.11 -20.46 20.74
N GLU A 233 -10.23 -20.94 20.24
CA GLU A 233 -10.42 -22.37 19.97
C GLU A 233 -9.61 -22.91 18.80
N GLU A 234 -9.12 -22.03 17.92
CA GLU A 234 -8.28 -22.40 16.78
C GLU A 234 -6.83 -22.73 17.17
N ILE A 235 -6.40 -22.44 18.41
CA ILE A 235 -5.02 -22.74 18.84
C ILE A 235 -4.86 -24.21 19.25
N PRO A 236 -3.71 -24.84 18.97
CA PRO A 236 -3.44 -26.23 19.34
C PRO A 236 -3.59 -26.52 20.86
N GLU A 237 -3.30 -25.53 21.68
CA GLU A 237 -3.33 -25.63 23.16
C GLU A 237 -4.74 -25.63 23.74
N PHE A 238 -5.77 -25.29 22.95
CA PHE A 238 -7.14 -25.14 23.41
C PHE A 238 -7.68 -26.42 24.12
N LYS A 239 -7.40 -27.60 23.57
CA LYS A 239 -7.79 -28.89 24.20
C LYS A 239 -7.24 -29.01 25.61
N LYS A 240 -5.98 -28.61 25.85
CA LYS A 240 -5.35 -28.64 27.18
C LYS A 240 -5.96 -27.63 28.13
N ILE A 241 -6.29 -26.44 27.65
CA ILE A 241 -6.95 -25.38 28.40
C ILE A 241 -8.37 -25.86 28.82
N LYS A 242 -9.14 -26.44 27.89
CA LYS A 242 -10.47 -26.99 28.14
C LYS A 242 -10.43 -28.08 29.21
N LYS A 243 -9.43 -28.98 29.17
CA LYS A 243 -9.26 -30.01 30.25
C LYS A 243 -8.99 -29.36 31.61
N ILE A 244 -8.19 -28.28 31.67
CA ILE A 244 -7.94 -27.58 32.95
C ILE A 244 -9.22 -26.91 33.46
N THR A 245 -10.02 -26.27 32.58
CA THR A 245 -11.27 -25.64 32.97
C THR A 245 -12.28 -26.61 33.56
N LEU A 246 -12.43 -27.78 32.95
CA LEU A 246 -13.31 -28.84 33.48
C LEU A 246 -12.83 -29.33 34.86
N ASN A 247 -11.54 -29.69 35.01
CA ASN A 247 -10.98 -30.19 36.23
C ASN A 247 -10.98 -29.18 37.40
N LYS A 248 -11.09 -27.90 37.13
CA LYS A 248 -11.06 -26.80 38.11
C LYS A 248 -12.40 -26.09 38.28
N ASN A 249 -13.43 -26.56 37.61
CA ASN A 249 -14.76 -25.97 37.60
C ASN A 249 -14.74 -24.47 37.29
N LEU A 250 -14.08 -24.10 36.15
CA LEU A 250 -13.93 -22.74 35.68
C LEU A 250 -14.80 -22.48 34.42
N ASN A 251 -15.13 -21.22 34.16
CA ASN A 251 -15.92 -20.84 33.01
C ASN A 251 -15.01 -20.60 31.79
N LEU A 252 -15.23 -21.33 30.69
CA LEU A 252 -14.45 -21.15 29.44
C LEU A 252 -15.24 -20.32 28.42
N PHE A 253 -14.60 -19.29 27.90
CA PHE A 253 -15.11 -18.43 26.81
C PHE A 253 -14.16 -18.53 25.63
N SER A 254 -14.69 -18.91 24.46
CA SER A 254 -13.94 -18.87 23.18
C SER A 254 -14.45 -17.79 22.25
N LEU A 255 -13.67 -17.50 21.19
CA LEU A 255 -14.02 -16.44 20.23
C LEU A 255 -15.22 -16.78 19.36
N SER A 256 -15.55 -18.08 19.18
CA SER A 256 -16.63 -18.57 18.32
C SER A 256 -17.67 -19.42 19.08
N ASP A 257 -17.68 -19.37 20.39
CA ASP A 257 -18.55 -20.24 21.20
C ASP A 257 -20.02 -19.82 21.07
N LYS A 258 -20.80 -20.69 20.42
CA LYS A 258 -22.25 -20.52 20.24
C LYS A 258 -23.01 -20.50 21.58
N LYS A 259 -22.48 -21.17 22.63
CA LYS A 259 -23.13 -21.28 23.94
C LYS A 259 -23.11 -20.00 24.78
N ASN A 260 -22.16 -19.09 24.52
CA ASN A 260 -21.91 -17.90 25.34
C ASN A 260 -22.61 -16.63 24.86
N ASN A 261 -23.61 -16.73 24.04
CA ASN A 261 -24.36 -15.57 23.51
C ASN A 261 -23.50 -14.50 22.80
N PHE A 262 -22.22 -14.79 22.52
CA PHE A 262 -21.29 -13.92 21.81
C PHE A 262 -20.57 -14.76 20.76
N GLN A 263 -20.79 -14.43 19.48
CA GLN A 263 -20.20 -15.15 18.37
C GLN A 263 -19.63 -14.18 17.35
N PHE A 264 -18.37 -14.36 17.00
CA PHE A 264 -17.78 -13.75 15.80
C PHE A 264 -18.34 -14.46 14.57
N ILE A 265 -18.92 -13.70 13.62
CA ILE A 265 -19.52 -14.26 12.40
C ILE A 265 -18.55 -14.12 11.23
N SER A 266 -18.13 -12.89 10.92
CA SER A 266 -17.23 -12.61 9.79
C SER A 266 -16.53 -11.28 9.96
N HIS A 267 -15.47 -11.08 9.19
CA HIS A 267 -14.85 -9.77 8.99
C HIS A 267 -14.53 -9.57 7.51
N GLU A 268 -14.52 -8.32 7.12
CA GLU A 268 -14.13 -7.87 5.79
C GLU A 268 -13.17 -6.69 5.93
N PHE A 269 -12.19 -6.58 5.01
CA PHE A 269 -11.33 -5.41 4.95
C PHE A 269 -11.99 -4.31 4.12
N GLU A 270 -12.11 -3.12 4.69
CA GLU A 270 -12.60 -1.92 4.01
C GLU A 270 -11.49 -0.87 4.00
N GLY A 271 -10.58 -1.00 3.03
CA GLY A 271 -9.39 -0.18 2.94
C GLY A 271 -8.47 -0.34 4.16
N GLU A 272 -8.41 0.68 5.02
CA GLU A 272 -7.59 0.68 6.24
C GLU A 272 -8.35 0.19 7.48
N ALA A 273 -9.66 0.08 7.38
CA ALA A 273 -10.53 -0.40 8.45
C ALA A 273 -10.89 -1.87 8.24
N GLN A 274 -11.47 -2.46 9.28
CA GLN A 274 -12.06 -3.79 9.24
C GLN A 274 -13.53 -3.67 9.65
N LEU A 275 -14.44 -4.28 8.90
CA LEU A 275 -15.84 -4.37 9.24
C LEU A 275 -16.10 -5.73 9.85
N LEU A 276 -16.52 -5.74 11.12
CA LEU A 276 -16.81 -6.94 11.88
C LEU A 276 -18.31 -7.18 11.95
N LYS A 277 -18.72 -8.44 11.81
CA LYS A 277 -20.07 -8.92 12.14
C LYS A 277 -19.99 -9.81 13.37
N ILE A 278 -20.65 -9.40 14.43
CA ILE A 278 -20.70 -10.12 15.70
C ILE A 278 -22.16 -10.39 16.03
N ARG A 279 -22.48 -11.63 16.42
CA ARG A 279 -23.78 -11.97 17.02
C ARG A 279 -23.66 -11.89 18.54
N TYR A 280 -24.54 -11.13 19.16
CA TYR A 280 -24.71 -11.10 20.58
C TYR A 280 -26.17 -11.35 20.93
N LYS A 281 -26.45 -12.42 21.65
CA LYS A 281 -27.79 -12.99 21.82
C LYS A 281 -28.43 -13.18 20.42
N ASN A 282 -29.60 -12.62 20.16
CA ASN A 282 -30.33 -12.73 18.89
C ASN A 282 -30.03 -11.58 17.90
N SER A 283 -29.16 -10.62 18.26
CA SER A 283 -28.88 -9.43 17.43
C SER A 283 -27.53 -9.53 16.76
N ILE A 284 -27.48 -9.13 15.48
CA ILE A 284 -26.21 -9.01 14.72
C ILE A 284 -25.77 -7.54 14.75
N HIS A 285 -24.54 -7.32 15.16
CA HIS A 285 -23.90 -6.00 15.22
C HIS A 285 -22.82 -5.91 14.15
N LYS A 286 -22.86 -4.85 13.34
CA LYS A 286 -21.78 -4.47 12.41
C LYS A 286 -20.95 -3.39 13.07
N ILE A 287 -19.63 -3.56 13.12
CA ILE A 287 -18.72 -2.68 13.86
C ILE A 287 -17.52 -2.38 12.96
N GLN A 288 -17.23 -1.12 12.77
CA GLN A 288 -16.02 -0.68 12.12
C GLN A 288 -14.87 -0.64 13.12
N LEU A 289 -13.77 -1.30 12.79
CA LEU A 289 -12.55 -1.35 13.58
C LEU A 289 -11.41 -0.67 12.80
N ASN A 290 -10.90 0.44 13.33
CA ASN A 290 -9.84 1.22 12.69
C ASN A 290 -8.43 0.71 13.09
N LEU A 291 -8.24 -0.61 13.06
CA LEU A 291 -6.97 -1.28 13.33
C LEU A 291 -6.53 -2.07 12.10
N ILE A 292 -5.22 -2.20 11.93
CA ILE A 292 -4.63 -2.95 10.81
C ILE A 292 -4.34 -4.39 11.26
N GLY A 293 -4.65 -5.36 10.39
CA GLY A 293 -4.33 -6.78 10.55
C GLY A 293 -5.34 -7.59 11.35
N LYS A 294 -5.63 -8.80 10.85
CA LYS A 294 -6.55 -9.76 11.46
C LYS A 294 -6.16 -10.18 12.89
N ILE A 295 -4.85 -10.15 13.19
CA ILE A 295 -4.35 -10.44 14.53
C ILE A 295 -4.90 -9.47 15.59
N GLN A 296 -5.09 -8.19 15.24
CA GLN A 296 -5.67 -7.21 16.16
C GLN A 296 -7.15 -7.47 16.40
N LEU A 297 -7.85 -8.07 15.44
CA LEU A 297 -9.21 -8.51 15.58
C LEU A 297 -9.34 -9.55 16.72
N LYS A 298 -8.51 -10.60 16.71
CA LYS A 298 -8.53 -11.61 17.77
C LYS A 298 -8.22 -11.00 19.14
N ASN A 299 -7.24 -10.09 19.20
CA ASN A 299 -6.88 -9.38 20.43
C ASN A 299 -8.03 -8.53 20.98
N ILE A 300 -8.73 -7.76 20.11
CA ILE A 300 -9.86 -6.93 20.54
C ILE A 300 -11.06 -7.77 20.98
N LEU A 301 -11.34 -8.89 20.30
CA LEU A 301 -12.43 -9.79 20.69
C LEU A 301 -12.20 -10.39 22.09
N MET A 302 -10.97 -10.82 22.41
CA MET A 302 -10.63 -11.28 23.76
C MET A 302 -10.79 -10.16 24.79
N ALA A 303 -10.40 -8.93 24.47
CA ALA A 303 -10.57 -7.77 25.34
C ALA A 303 -12.06 -7.41 25.56
N ILE A 304 -12.90 -7.52 24.52
CA ILE A 304 -14.36 -7.33 24.61
C ILE A 304 -14.98 -8.35 25.58
N ILE A 305 -14.62 -9.63 25.42
CA ILE A 305 -15.12 -10.69 26.32
C ILE A 305 -14.68 -10.41 27.77
N ALA A 306 -13.41 -10.06 27.97
CA ALA A 306 -12.88 -9.72 29.30
C ALA A 306 -13.61 -8.51 29.92
N ALA A 307 -13.86 -7.46 29.13
CA ALA A 307 -14.59 -6.28 29.59
C ALA A 307 -16.06 -6.58 29.93
N SER A 308 -16.74 -7.47 29.19
CA SER A 308 -18.09 -7.91 29.50
C SER A 308 -18.16 -8.66 30.83
N LYS A 309 -17.09 -9.34 31.23
CA LYS A 309 -16.97 -10.01 32.55
C LYS A 309 -16.57 -9.05 33.68
N SER A 310 -16.39 -7.77 33.37
CA SER A 310 -16.11 -6.71 34.35
C SER A 310 -17.34 -5.80 34.61
N ASN A 311 -18.53 -6.32 34.47
CA ASN A 311 -19.81 -5.66 34.70
C ASN A 311 -20.04 -4.46 33.78
N ILE A 312 -19.68 -4.59 32.50
CA ILE A 312 -20.04 -3.60 31.46
C ILE A 312 -20.96 -4.28 30.45
N ASP A 313 -22.09 -3.63 30.17
CA ASP A 313 -23.00 -4.10 29.13
C ASP A 313 -22.32 -4.14 27.77
N ILE A 314 -22.48 -5.23 27.05
CA ILE A 314 -21.82 -5.46 25.79
C ILE A 314 -22.23 -4.45 24.71
N LYS A 315 -23.48 -3.96 24.74
CA LYS A 315 -23.95 -2.90 23.82
C LYS A 315 -23.13 -1.61 23.99
N LYS A 316 -22.83 -1.24 25.26
CA LYS A 316 -21.96 -0.08 25.56
C LYS A 316 -20.53 -0.33 25.08
N ILE A 317 -20.01 -1.54 25.25
CA ILE A 317 -18.68 -1.92 24.75
C ILE A 317 -18.64 -1.77 23.21
N LEU A 318 -19.60 -2.38 22.49
CA LEU A 318 -19.61 -2.36 21.03
C LEU A 318 -19.70 -0.94 20.44
N LYS A 319 -20.45 -0.03 21.10
CA LYS A 319 -20.57 1.37 20.67
C LYS A 319 -19.25 2.14 20.70
N ILE A 320 -18.30 1.76 21.55
CA ILE A 320 -17.00 2.47 21.66
C ILE A 320 -15.89 1.85 20.85
N ILE A 321 -16.04 0.64 20.33
CA ILE A 321 -14.99 -0.07 19.57
C ILE A 321 -14.43 0.76 18.40
N PRO A 322 -15.23 1.51 17.64
CA PRO A 322 -14.70 2.38 16.58
C PRO A 322 -13.71 3.47 17.07
N LYS A 323 -13.75 3.80 18.37
CA LYS A 323 -12.87 4.79 19.00
C LYS A 323 -11.56 4.21 19.53
N ILE A 324 -11.40 2.89 19.51
CA ILE A 324 -10.18 2.20 19.96
C ILE A 324 -9.00 2.59 19.07
N LYS A 325 -7.90 2.95 19.72
CA LYS A 325 -6.65 3.36 19.06
C LYS A 325 -5.68 2.19 19.00
N PRO A 326 -4.77 2.15 17.99
CA PRO A 326 -3.66 1.21 17.95
C PRO A 326 -2.82 1.28 19.21
N VAL A 327 -2.31 0.14 19.63
CA VAL A 327 -1.42 0.04 20.79
C VAL A 327 -0.02 0.50 20.42
N GLU A 328 0.62 1.26 21.29
CA GLU A 328 1.94 1.84 21.04
C GLU A 328 2.99 0.76 20.68
N GLY A 329 3.59 0.89 19.50
CA GLY A 329 4.59 -0.04 18.97
C GLY A 329 4.07 -1.46 18.71
N ARG A 330 2.76 -1.66 18.55
CA ARG A 330 2.10 -2.93 18.25
C ARG A 330 1.19 -2.77 17.04
N PHE A 331 1.69 -3.10 15.86
CA PHE A 331 1.00 -2.94 14.59
C PHE A 331 0.45 -1.51 14.43
N GLU A 332 1.23 -0.53 14.88
CA GLU A 332 0.86 0.87 14.97
C GLU A 332 1.17 1.58 13.66
N ARG A 333 0.18 2.22 13.06
CA ARG A 333 0.42 3.10 11.92
C ARG A 333 1.01 4.43 12.41
N ILE A 334 2.19 4.79 11.91
CA ILE A 334 2.88 6.01 12.29
C ILE A 334 2.76 7.08 11.21
N GLY A 335 2.19 8.22 11.56
CA GLY A 335 2.13 9.41 10.71
C GLY A 335 1.34 9.23 9.42
N ARG A 336 1.35 10.25 8.58
CA ARG A 336 0.74 10.24 7.24
C ARG A 336 1.74 10.75 6.22
N ILE A 337 1.95 9.99 5.14
CA ILE A 337 2.77 10.41 4.01
C ILE A 337 1.88 10.89 2.87
N LYS A 338 2.22 12.03 2.28
CA LYS A 338 1.43 12.69 1.23
C LYS A 338 1.20 11.81 -0.02
N ASN A 339 2.11 10.88 -0.31
CA ASN A 339 1.98 9.92 -1.42
C ASN A 339 1.15 8.67 -1.08
N LYS A 340 0.37 8.69 0.01
CA LYS A 340 -0.48 7.58 0.49
C LYS A 340 0.26 6.30 0.90
N SER A 341 1.60 6.28 0.92
CA SER A 341 2.33 5.16 1.52
C SER A 341 2.11 5.11 3.03
N LYS A 342 2.28 3.93 3.61
CA LYS A 342 1.99 3.67 5.02
C LYS A 342 3.26 3.20 5.73
N VAL A 343 3.45 3.61 6.97
CA VAL A 343 4.49 3.08 7.85
C VAL A 343 3.83 2.44 9.05
N ILE A 344 4.12 1.17 9.25
CA ILE A 344 3.63 0.36 10.38
C ILE A 344 4.82 0.05 11.28
N LEU A 345 4.66 0.29 12.57
CA LEU A 345 5.65 -0.02 13.59
C LEU A 345 5.18 -1.20 14.43
N ASP A 346 6.03 -2.22 14.60
CA ASP A 346 5.73 -3.39 15.41
C ASP A 346 6.94 -3.88 16.22
N TYR A 347 6.66 -4.53 17.32
CA TYR A 347 7.65 -5.17 18.20
C TYR A 347 8.09 -6.57 17.73
N ALA A 348 7.66 -7.03 16.57
CA ALA A 348 7.94 -8.37 16.04
C ALA A 348 9.45 -8.66 15.97
N HIS A 349 9.94 -9.46 16.91
CA HIS A 349 11.35 -9.83 17.07
C HIS A 349 11.57 -11.36 17.08
N THR A 350 10.51 -12.12 16.77
CA THR A 350 10.54 -13.58 16.59
C THR A 350 10.11 -13.97 15.19
N PRO A 351 10.48 -15.16 14.69
CA PRO A 351 10.06 -15.62 13.35
C PRO A 351 8.55 -15.58 13.17
N ASP A 352 7.78 -16.13 14.10
CA ASP A 352 6.32 -16.19 14.02
C ASP A 352 5.67 -14.81 14.05
N ALA A 353 6.16 -13.91 14.92
CA ALA A 353 5.63 -12.56 15.00
C ALA A 353 5.89 -11.80 13.68
N LEU A 354 7.09 -11.92 13.11
CA LEU A 354 7.44 -11.30 11.84
C LEU A 354 6.59 -11.85 10.69
N LYS A 355 6.42 -13.19 10.62
CA LYS A 355 5.55 -13.83 9.64
C LYS A 355 4.11 -13.34 9.80
N THR A 356 3.60 -13.32 11.01
CA THR A 356 2.23 -12.85 11.30
C THR A 356 2.04 -11.40 10.86
N CYS A 357 2.97 -10.50 11.16
CA CYS A 357 2.88 -9.10 10.75
C CYS A 357 2.86 -8.96 9.23
N LEU A 358 3.80 -9.58 8.52
CA LEU A 358 3.90 -9.48 7.07
C LEU A 358 2.71 -10.13 6.35
N SER A 359 2.25 -11.32 6.82
CA SER A 359 1.08 -11.99 6.24
C SER A 359 -0.21 -11.18 6.44
N ASN A 360 -0.42 -10.60 7.62
CA ASN A 360 -1.58 -9.74 7.87
C ASN A 360 -1.57 -8.46 7.03
N ILE A 361 -0.40 -7.86 6.79
CA ILE A 361 -0.28 -6.72 5.87
C ILE A 361 -0.64 -7.16 4.45
N LYS A 362 -0.14 -8.31 4.01
CA LYS A 362 -0.40 -8.83 2.66
C LYS A 362 -1.86 -9.21 2.46
N GLU A 363 -2.51 -9.77 3.49
CA GLU A 363 -3.93 -10.11 3.47
C GLU A 363 -4.82 -8.86 3.36
N GLN A 364 -4.55 -7.83 4.14
CA GLN A 364 -5.33 -6.57 4.12
C GLN A 364 -5.03 -5.69 2.90
N PHE A 365 -3.81 -5.76 2.36
CA PHE A 365 -3.35 -4.94 1.26
C PHE A 365 -2.69 -5.79 0.16
N PRO A 366 -3.42 -6.68 -0.51
CA PRO A 366 -2.87 -7.73 -1.39
C PRO A 366 -2.10 -7.19 -2.59
N CYS A 367 -2.45 -5.99 -3.07
CA CYS A 367 -1.82 -5.38 -4.25
C CYS A 367 -0.68 -4.41 -3.93
N GLN A 368 -0.35 -4.21 -2.64
CA GLN A 368 0.67 -3.24 -2.25
C GLN A 368 2.02 -3.91 -1.99
N LYS A 369 3.10 -3.28 -2.47
CA LYS A 369 4.45 -3.72 -2.16
C LYS A 369 4.79 -3.45 -0.71
N ILE A 370 5.49 -4.41 -0.10
CA ILE A 370 5.89 -4.37 1.30
C ILE A 370 7.40 -4.23 1.38
N SER A 371 7.86 -3.14 1.99
CA SER A 371 9.24 -2.96 2.43
C SER A 371 9.37 -3.28 3.91
N LEU A 372 10.49 -3.87 4.32
CA LEU A 372 10.75 -4.27 5.69
C LEU A 372 12.06 -3.68 6.21
N VAL A 373 12.02 -3.03 7.38
CA VAL A 373 13.21 -2.69 8.18
C VAL A 373 13.22 -3.59 9.40
N PHE A 374 14.28 -4.37 9.60
CA PHE A 374 14.43 -5.21 10.78
C PHE A 374 15.88 -5.57 11.10
N GLY A 375 16.10 -6.08 12.29
CA GLY A 375 17.33 -6.67 12.77
C GLY A 375 17.03 -7.67 13.87
N CYS A 376 18.07 -8.28 14.45
CA CYS A 376 17.97 -9.18 15.58
C CYS A 376 18.83 -8.72 16.76
N GLY A 377 18.40 -9.04 17.99
CA GLY A 377 19.17 -8.79 19.17
C GLY A 377 20.34 -9.76 19.35
N GLY A 378 21.45 -9.27 19.91
CA GLY A 378 22.55 -10.07 20.38
C GLY A 378 22.27 -10.71 21.73
N ASN A 379 23.08 -11.70 22.13
CA ASN A 379 22.97 -12.47 23.40
C ASN A 379 21.55 -13.07 23.59
N ARG A 380 20.97 -13.58 22.48
CA ARG A 380 19.67 -14.22 22.41
C ARG A 380 19.75 -15.42 21.49
N ASP A 381 18.66 -16.15 21.33
CA ASP A 381 18.55 -17.29 20.43
C ASP A 381 19.08 -16.95 19.01
N GLN A 382 20.21 -17.55 18.63
CA GLN A 382 20.85 -17.33 17.32
C GLN A 382 20.12 -18.07 16.21
N ASN A 383 19.48 -19.21 16.51
CA ASN A 383 18.78 -20.05 15.52
C ASN A 383 17.58 -19.35 14.87
N LYS A 384 17.04 -18.29 15.50
CA LYS A 384 15.95 -17.51 14.91
C LYS A 384 16.42 -16.58 13.78
N ARG A 385 17.71 -16.20 13.69
CA ARG A 385 18.23 -15.18 12.77
C ARG A 385 18.00 -15.55 11.31
N ALA A 386 18.48 -16.73 10.88
CA ALA A 386 18.27 -17.23 9.52
C ALA A 386 16.78 -17.48 9.21
N LYS A 387 16.00 -17.94 10.21
CA LYS A 387 14.55 -18.13 10.04
C LYS A 387 13.83 -16.79 9.79
N MET A 388 14.20 -15.73 10.49
CA MET A 388 13.66 -14.38 10.25
C MET A 388 14.08 -13.84 8.89
N GLY A 389 15.31 -14.08 8.46
CA GLY A 389 15.79 -13.79 7.11
C GLY A 389 14.94 -14.48 6.03
N LYS A 390 14.67 -15.77 6.18
CA LYS A 390 13.81 -16.55 5.25
C LYS A 390 12.37 -15.99 5.17
N ILE A 391 11.80 -15.62 6.31
CA ILE A 391 10.46 -15.01 6.36
C ILE A 391 10.45 -13.65 5.66
N ALA A 392 11.46 -12.81 5.91
CA ALA A 392 11.63 -11.53 5.24
C ALA A 392 11.69 -11.70 3.71
N ASP A 393 12.45 -12.70 3.22
CA ASP A 393 12.60 -13.02 1.80
C ASP A 393 11.29 -13.45 1.13
N ILE A 394 10.43 -14.20 1.85
CA ILE A 394 9.16 -14.72 1.32
C ILE A 394 8.07 -13.65 1.28
N TYR A 395 7.98 -12.81 2.30
CA TYR A 395 6.80 -11.96 2.53
C TYR A 395 7.02 -10.47 2.22
N SER A 396 8.26 -10.01 1.96
CA SER A 396 8.55 -8.62 1.61
C SER A 396 9.17 -8.48 0.23
N ASP A 397 8.93 -7.33 -0.41
CA ASP A 397 9.47 -6.98 -1.73
C ASP A 397 10.84 -6.30 -1.63
N LYS A 398 11.18 -5.73 -0.48
CA LYS A 398 12.45 -5.03 -0.24
C LYS A 398 12.83 -5.10 1.23
N ILE A 399 14.09 -5.42 1.49
CA ILE A 399 14.62 -5.60 2.84
C ILE A 399 15.68 -4.54 3.13
N TYR A 400 15.49 -3.81 4.24
CA TYR A 400 16.46 -2.92 4.86
C TYR A 400 16.95 -3.58 6.15
N LEU A 401 18.10 -4.25 6.05
CA LEU A 401 18.70 -4.99 7.17
C LEU A 401 19.53 -4.05 8.03
N THR A 402 19.30 -4.05 9.35
CA THR A 402 19.96 -3.14 10.29
C THR A 402 20.16 -3.77 11.66
N ASP A 403 20.81 -3.02 12.55
CA ASP A 403 21.03 -3.45 13.93
C ASP A 403 19.77 -3.19 14.79
N ASP A 404 19.49 -4.11 15.71
CA ASP A 404 18.50 -3.95 16.77
C ASP A 404 19.20 -3.57 18.09
N ASN A 405 19.35 -4.47 19.03
CA ASN A 405 20.14 -4.37 20.25
C ASN A 405 21.32 -5.38 20.19
N PRO A 406 22.46 -5.06 19.57
CA PRO A 406 23.54 -6.03 19.40
C PRO A 406 24.18 -6.46 20.71
N ARG A 407 24.04 -5.68 21.78
CA ARG A 407 24.63 -5.94 23.10
C ARG A 407 26.13 -6.22 22.99
N SER A 408 26.65 -7.32 23.55
CA SER A 408 28.07 -7.66 23.50
C SER A 408 28.51 -8.38 22.22
N GLU A 409 27.57 -8.77 21.33
CA GLU A 409 27.91 -9.41 20.05
C GLU A 409 28.32 -8.40 18.98
N LYS A 410 29.21 -8.80 18.07
CA LYS A 410 29.59 -7.99 16.89
C LYS A 410 28.37 -7.82 15.96
N PRO A 411 27.89 -6.57 15.69
CA PRO A 411 26.67 -6.32 14.91
C PRO A 411 26.70 -6.94 13.52
N ALA A 412 27.84 -6.90 12.82
CA ALA A 412 28.02 -7.49 11.50
C ALA A 412 27.79 -9.01 11.48
N LYS A 413 28.16 -9.74 12.55
CA LYS A 413 27.91 -11.18 12.67
C LYS A 413 26.43 -11.46 12.71
N ILE A 414 25.67 -10.67 13.49
CA ILE A 414 24.21 -10.81 13.60
C ILE A 414 23.54 -10.61 12.22
N ARG A 415 23.92 -9.54 11.48
CA ARG A 415 23.40 -9.28 10.14
C ARG A 415 23.77 -10.40 9.15
N ASN A 416 25.00 -10.93 9.22
CA ASN A 416 25.41 -12.05 8.38
C ASN A 416 24.61 -13.32 8.67
N ASP A 417 24.30 -13.62 9.93
CA ASP A 417 23.44 -14.76 10.27
C ASP A 417 22.02 -14.62 9.74
N ILE A 418 21.47 -13.39 9.72
CA ILE A 418 20.16 -13.14 9.10
C ILE A 418 20.23 -13.34 7.59
N LYS A 419 21.30 -12.85 6.93
CA LYS A 419 21.50 -12.99 5.46
C LYS A 419 21.56 -14.44 4.99
N LYS A 420 22.00 -15.38 5.80
CA LYS A 420 21.98 -16.82 5.48
C LYS A 420 20.58 -17.35 5.12
N GLY A 421 19.53 -16.72 5.62
CA GLY A 421 18.13 -17.07 5.32
C GLY A 421 17.54 -16.39 4.10
N ILE A 422 18.23 -15.45 3.45
CA ILE A 422 17.70 -14.61 2.34
C ILE A 422 18.36 -15.05 1.04
N LYS A 423 17.56 -15.56 0.09
CA LYS A 423 18.07 -16.13 -1.18
C LYS A 423 17.71 -15.29 -2.41
N LYS A 424 16.55 -14.60 -2.42
CA LYS A 424 15.93 -14.02 -3.62
C LYS A 424 15.92 -12.49 -3.66
N GLN A 425 16.10 -11.82 -2.53
CA GLN A 425 15.86 -10.39 -2.40
C GLN A 425 17.14 -9.56 -2.47
N LYS A 426 17.03 -8.39 -3.08
CA LYS A 426 18.07 -7.37 -2.99
C LYS A 426 18.02 -6.73 -1.61
N ILE A 427 19.02 -7.03 -0.78
CA ILE A 427 19.16 -6.51 0.57
C ILE A 427 19.87 -5.16 0.51
N LEU A 428 19.35 -4.19 1.26
CA LEU A 428 20.04 -2.95 1.57
C LEU A 428 20.47 -3.00 3.03
N GLU A 429 21.76 -3.10 3.27
CA GLU A 429 22.34 -3.23 4.60
C GLU A 429 22.74 -1.85 5.15
N PHE A 430 22.33 -1.57 6.39
CA PHE A 430 22.63 -0.33 7.12
C PHE A 430 23.03 -0.68 8.55
N PRO A 431 24.28 -0.45 8.98
CA PRO A 431 24.68 -0.61 10.37
C PRO A 431 23.85 0.26 11.31
N GLY A 432 23.57 1.50 10.90
CA GLY A 432 22.75 2.43 11.66
C GLY A 432 21.25 2.24 11.44
N ARG A 433 20.47 2.07 12.53
CA ARG A 433 19.02 1.90 12.46
C ARG A 433 18.30 3.18 12.04
N PHE A 434 18.83 4.34 12.41
CA PHE A 434 18.33 5.64 11.97
C PHE A 434 18.43 5.78 10.45
N GLU A 435 19.58 5.42 9.88
CA GLU A 435 19.87 5.47 8.45
C GLU A 435 18.98 4.49 7.69
N ALA A 436 18.79 3.28 8.20
CA ALA A 436 17.92 2.26 7.59
C ALA A 436 16.46 2.75 7.50
N ILE A 437 15.88 3.25 8.58
CA ILE A 437 14.52 3.77 8.64
C ILE A 437 14.37 4.98 7.71
N SER A 438 15.33 5.90 7.75
CA SER A 438 15.32 7.12 6.93
C SER A 438 15.39 6.80 5.43
N ALA A 439 16.28 5.87 5.04
CA ALA A 439 16.41 5.39 3.65
C ALA A 439 15.16 4.65 3.19
N ALA A 440 14.60 3.79 4.05
CA ALA A 440 13.38 3.06 3.73
C ALA A 440 12.21 4.01 3.45
N ILE A 441 11.99 5.01 4.32
CA ILE A 441 10.91 5.99 4.16
C ILE A 441 11.16 6.89 2.93
N LYS A 442 12.41 7.34 2.72
CA LYS A 442 12.78 8.11 1.52
C LYS A 442 12.40 7.37 0.25
N ASN A 443 12.65 6.07 0.19
CA ASN A 443 12.46 5.22 -0.99
C ASN A 443 11.05 4.66 -1.16
N LEU A 444 10.10 4.91 -0.24
CA LEU A 444 8.72 4.45 -0.37
C LEU A 444 8.03 5.06 -1.59
N ASN A 445 7.54 4.22 -2.49
CA ASN A 445 6.71 4.63 -3.60
C ASN A 445 5.26 4.84 -3.17
N THR A 446 4.47 5.48 -4.05
CA THR A 446 3.04 5.74 -3.80
C THR A 446 2.30 4.46 -3.47
N GLY A 447 1.59 4.46 -2.33
CA GLY A 447 0.78 3.34 -1.87
C GLY A 447 1.56 2.18 -1.24
N GLU A 448 2.91 2.15 -1.29
CA GLU A 448 3.71 1.10 -0.67
C GLU A 448 3.60 1.11 0.87
N ILE A 449 3.86 -0.04 1.48
CA ILE A 449 3.83 -0.19 2.93
C ILE A 449 5.23 -0.51 3.44
N LEU A 450 5.64 0.17 4.49
CA LEU A 450 6.85 -0.12 5.25
C LEU A 450 6.47 -0.70 6.59
N LEU A 451 6.96 -1.91 6.88
CA LEU A 451 6.99 -2.45 8.23
C LEU A 451 8.36 -2.16 8.86
N VAL A 452 8.36 -1.49 10.01
CA VAL A 452 9.54 -1.34 10.87
C VAL A 452 9.35 -2.26 12.07
N ALA A 453 10.16 -3.33 12.14
CA ALA A 453 9.99 -4.41 13.11
C ALA A 453 11.18 -4.53 14.07
N GLY A 454 10.91 -5.08 15.26
CA GLY A 454 11.89 -5.42 16.29
C GLY A 454 11.75 -4.64 17.58
N LYS A 455 11.86 -3.31 17.54
CA LYS A 455 11.91 -2.48 18.76
C LYS A 455 10.54 -1.94 19.23
N GLY A 456 9.59 -1.73 18.30
CA GLY A 456 8.26 -1.23 18.66
C GLY A 456 8.31 0.05 19.51
N HIS A 457 7.87 -0.06 20.77
CA HIS A 457 7.80 1.06 21.73
C HIS A 457 9.11 1.33 22.45
N GLU A 458 10.17 0.54 22.27
CA GLU A 458 11.44 0.72 22.95
C GLU A 458 12.07 2.08 22.62
N THR A 459 12.67 2.70 23.66
CA THR A 459 13.32 4.02 23.55
C THR A 459 14.83 3.97 23.80
N ILE A 460 15.40 2.77 23.90
CA ILE A 460 16.83 2.55 24.17
C ILE A 460 17.37 1.52 23.17
N GLN A 461 18.60 1.75 22.69
CA GLN A 461 19.38 0.78 21.94
C GLN A 461 20.63 0.40 22.76
N GLU A 462 20.88 -0.91 22.88
CA GLU A 462 22.00 -1.46 23.66
C GLU A 462 23.13 -1.89 22.72
N ILE A 463 24.28 -1.22 22.79
CA ILE A 463 25.49 -1.49 21.97
C ILE A 463 26.69 -1.63 22.91
N GLY A 464 27.24 -2.82 23.05
CA GLY A 464 28.22 -3.12 24.07
C GLY A 464 27.66 -2.84 25.47
N LEU A 465 28.38 -2.10 26.26
CA LEU A 465 27.97 -1.63 27.59
C LEU A 465 27.14 -0.32 27.54
N LYS A 466 27.06 0.32 26.36
CA LYS A 466 26.38 1.62 26.21
C LYS A 466 24.89 1.44 25.98
N LYS A 467 24.10 2.25 26.69
CA LYS A 467 22.66 2.40 26.44
C LYS A 467 22.41 3.74 25.76
N ILE A 468 22.01 3.75 24.51
CA ILE A 468 21.78 4.94 23.69
C ILE A 468 20.28 5.20 23.63
N THR A 469 19.85 6.43 23.86
CA THR A 469 18.45 6.83 23.69
C THR A 469 18.11 6.82 22.19
N PHE A 470 17.25 5.92 21.78
CA PHE A 470 16.82 5.76 20.39
C PHE A 470 15.37 5.28 20.32
N SER A 471 14.57 5.89 19.46
CA SER A 471 13.16 5.52 19.24
C SER A 471 12.85 5.42 17.77
N ASP A 472 12.37 4.25 17.33
CA ASP A 472 11.88 4.02 15.98
C ASP A 472 10.77 5.02 15.63
N LYS A 473 9.79 5.22 16.52
CA LYS A 473 8.66 6.13 16.32
C LYS A 473 9.10 7.57 16.05
N LYS A 474 10.04 8.10 16.84
CA LYS A 474 10.59 9.46 16.64
C LYS A 474 11.34 9.56 15.32
N THR A 475 12.13 8.55 14.97
CA THR A 475 12.87 8.48 13.70
C THR A 475 11.93 8.43 12.48
N ILE A 476 10.90 7.60 12.55
CA ILE A 476 9.86 7.50 11.52
C ILE A 476 9.18 8.86 11.31
N LEU A 477 8.73 9.52 12.38
CA LEU A 477 8.06 10.83 12.28
C LEU A 477 8.97 11.90 11.67
N LYS A 478 10.25 11.94 12.05
CA LYS A 478 11.26 12.84 11.47
C LYS A 478 11.45 12.56 9.98
N ALA A 479 11.61 11.30 9.59
CA ALA A 479 11.78 10.91 8.19
C ALA A 479 10.53 11.19 7.35
N ILE A 480 9.32 10.98 7.90
CA ILE A 480 8.05 11.34 7.24
C ILE A 480 7.95 12.84 7.01
N LYS A 481 8.35 13.67 8.00
CA LYS A 481 8.36 15.13 7.86
C LYS A 481 9.27 15.56 6.71
N ILE A 482 10.48 14.99 6.63
CA ILE A 482 11.43 15.24 5.54
C ILE A 482 10.82 14.78 4.20
N LYS A 483 10.30 13.55 4.10
CA LYS A 483 9.69 13.06 2.87
C LYS A 483 8.51 13.93 2.43
N ASN A 484 7.65 14.33 3.36
CA ASN A 484 6.51 15.19 3.06
C ASN A 484 6.91 16.60 2.59
N SER A 485 8.07 17.12 3.01
CA SER A 485 8.61 18.38 2.49
C SER A 485 9.06 18.25 1.03
N TYR A 486 9.65 17.11 0.66
CA TYR A 486 9.98 16.82 -0.75
C TYR A 486 8.73 16.57 -1.62
N LEU A 487 7.64 16.06 -1.03
CA LEU A 487 6.36 15.85 -1.72
C LEU A 487 5.47 17.12 -1.71
N SER A 488 5.96 18.26 -1.23
CA SER A 488 5.27 19.54 -1.31
C SER A 488 5.37 20.14 -2.72
N ASN A 489 4.52 21.12 -3.06
CA ASN A 489 4.41 21.71 -4.40
C ASN A 489 5.70 22.39 -4.92
N ASP A 490 6.76 22.39 -4.14
CA ASP A 490 8.03 23.08 -4.44
C ASP A 490 9.02 22.24 -5.26
N LEU A 491 8.74 20.94 -5.54
CA LEU A 491 9.70 20.10 -6.29
C LEU A 491 10.04 20.70 -7.65
N LYS A 492 9.03 21.14 -8.40
CA LYS A 492 9.24 21.75 -9.72
C LYS A 492 10.06 23.04 -9.63
N VAL A 493 9.80 23.87 -8.62
CA VAL A 493 10.59 25.09 -8.33
C VAL A 493 12.03 24.70 -8.02
N ASN A 494 12.24 23.72 -7.18
CA ASN A 494 13.57 23.27 -6.77
C ASN A 494 14.36 22.71 -7.95
N ILE A 495 13.73 21.93 -8.84
CA ILE A 495 14.34 21.44 -10.08
C ILE A 495 14.77 22.58 -10.98
N ILE A 496 13.93 23.58 -11.17
CA ILE A 496 14.25 24.77 -11.98
C ILE A 496 15.42 25.54 -11.34
N LYS A 497 15.42 25.73 -10.01
CA LYS A 497 16.54 26.36 -9.28
C LYS A 497 17.85 25.62 -9.46
N GLU A 498 17.83 24.31 -9.29
CA GLU A 498 19.00 23.44 -9.43
C GLU A 498 19.60 23.52 -10.83
N LEU A 499 18.77 23.30 -11.86
CA LEU A 499 19.23 23.31 -13.26
C LEU A 499 19.68 24.70 -13.75
N SER A 500 19.01 25.75 -13.29
CA SER A 500 19.37 27.12 -13.69
C SER A 500 20.55 27.71 -12.93
N LYS A 501 21.02 27.03 -11.86
CA LYS A 501 22.03 27.53 -10.90
C LYS A 501 21.67 28.89 -10.28
N LYS A 502 20.45 29.36 -10.45
CA LYS A 502 19.96 30.64 -9.87
C LYS A 502 19.48 30.38 -8.43
N LYS A 503 20.37 30.53 -7.45
CA LYS A 503 20.04 30.41 -6.00
C LYS A 503 19.02 31.47 -5.51
N LYS A 504 18.89 32.61 -6.18
CA LYS A 504 18.02 33.73 -5.81
C LYS A 504 16.64 33.74 -6.45
N LEU A 505 16.13 32.63 -6.99
CA LEU A 505 14.71 32.56 -7.33
C LEU A 505 13.90 32.63 -6.03
N ASN A 506 13.02 33.67 -5.93
CA ASN A 506 12.24 33.96 -4.73
C ASN A 506 11.52 32.70 -4.25
N SER A 507 11.60 32.40 -2.96
CA SER A 507 10.99 31.24 -2.32
C SER A 507 9.45 31.25 -2.36
N LYS A 508 8.84 32.40 -2.68
CA LYS A 508 7.38 32.57 -2.80
C LYS A 508 6.84 32.29 -4.21
N ILE A 509 7.68 31.87 -5.18
CA ILE A 509 7.21 31.59 -6.53
C ILE A 509 6.44 30.27 -6.53
N ILE A 510 5.16 30.35 -6.81
CA ILE A 510 4.27 29.20 -7.03
C ILE A 510 4.15 29.02 -8.54
N PHE A 511 4.26 27.78 -9.05
CA PHE A 511 3.82 27.51 -10.39
C PHE A 511 2.96 26.25 -10.49
N LYS A 512 1.97 26.30 -11.37
CA LYS A 512 0.98 25.24 -11.51
C LYS A 512 1.35 24.28 -12.63
N LYS A 513 1.53 24.79 -13.83
CA LYS A 513 1.82 23.99 -15.02
C LYS A 513 2.92 24.61 -15.87
N ALA A 514 3.59 23.78 -16.63
CA ALA A 514 4.49 24.19 -17.70
C ALA A 514 3.71 24.33 -19.02
N GLN A 515 4.00 25.35 -19.79
CA GLN A 515 3.39 25.63 -21.09
C GLN A 515 4.47 25.97 -22.13
N ILE A 516 4.23 25.57 -23.37
CA ILE A 516 5.06 25.91 -24.54
C ILE A 516 4.30 26.79 -25.54
N ASN A 517 2.99 26.97 -25.30
CA ASN A 517 2.11 27.83 -26.09
C ASN A 517 1.64 29.00 -25.22
N SER A 518 2.01 30.25 -25.62
CA SER A 518 1.64 31.46 -24.90
C SER A 518 0.12 31.66 -24.80
N LYS A 519 -0.63 31.17 -25.77
CA LYS A 519 -2.11 31.26 -25.76
C LYS A 519 -2.78 30.44 -24.66
N GLU A 520 -2.14 29.35 -24.22
CA GLU A 520 -2.68 28.39 -23.19
C GLU A 520 -2.23 28.74 -21.76
N ILE A 521 -1.42 29.78 -21.58
CA ILE A 521 -0.91 30.18 -20.26
C ILE A 521 -2.03 30.68 -19.37
N LYS A 522 -1.99 30.22 -18.12
CA LYS A 522 -2.83 30.68 -16.99
C LYS A 522 -1.95 31.26 -15.88
N LYS A 523 -2.59 31.95 -14.91
CA LYS A 523 -1.90 32.48 -13.72
C LYS A 523 -1.05 31.41 -13.05
N ASP A 524 0.20 31.75 -12.75
CA ASP A 524 1.18 30.93 -12.07
C ASP A 524 1.75 29.76 -12.92
N ASP A 525 1.57 29.77 -14.25
CA ASP A 525 2.22 28.81 -15.14
C ASP A 525 3.67 29.22 -15.43
N ILE A 526 4.51 28.25 -15.82
CA ILE A 526 5.85 28.48 -16.38
C ILE A 526 5.77 28.41 -17.90
N PHE A 527 6.31 29.42 -18.57
CA PHE A 527 6.44 29.43 -20.00
C PHE A 527 7.83 28.95 -20.46
N PHE A 528 7.89 27.93 -21.32
CA PHE A 528 9.10 27.50 -22.00
C PHE A 528 9.11 28.05 -23.42
N ALA A 529 9.90 29.09 -23.66
CA ALA A 529 10.03 29.75 -24.96
C ALA A 529 10.89 28.88 -25.89
N ILE A 530 10.27 27.90 -26.57
CA ILE A 530 10.97 26.97 -27.45
C ILE A 530 11.12 27.57 -28.85
N LYS A 531 12.34 27.55 -29.40
CA LYS A 531 12.59 27.90 -30.80
C LYS A 531 12.25 26.71 -31.70
N GLY A 532 11.14 26.82 -32.43
CA GLY A 532 10.69 25.83 -33.42
C GLY A 532 11.19 26.15 -34.84
N LYS A 533 10.95 25.23 -35.80
CA LYS A 533 11.32 25.42 -37.20
C LYS A 533 10.58 26.61 -37.87
N LYS A 534 9.27 26.79 -37.54
CA LYS A 534 8.42 27.82 -38.13
C LYS A 534 8.16 29.04 -37.23
N LYS A 535 8.21 28.87 -35.91
CA LYS A 535 7.92 29.94 -34.93
C LYS A 535 8.98 29.93 -33.83
N ASP A 536 9.38 31.12 -33.38
CA ASP A 536 10.28 31.30 -32.23
C ASP A 536 9.47 31.70 -31.00
N GLY A 537 9.45 30.82 -29.97
CA GLY A 537 8.75 31.06 -28.71
C GLY A 537 9.23 32.30 -27.97
N ASN A 538 10.48 32.76 -28.19
CA ASN A 538 11.00 33.95 -27.52
C ASN A 538 10.25 35.23 -27.92
N LYS A 539 9.62 35.28 -29.08
CA LYS A 539 8.75 36.41 -29.50
C LYS A 539 7.49 36.56 -28.65
N PHE A 540 7.08 35.52 -27.93
CA PHE A 540 5.83 35.49 -27.18
C PHE A 540 6.02 35.65 -25.64
N ILE A 541 7.21 36.04 -25.18
CA ILE A 541 7.51 36.23 -23.75
C ILE A 541 6.60 37.31 -23.15
N GLY A 542 6.39 38.43 -23.85
CA GLY A 542 5.50 39.53 -23.43
C GLY A 542 4.06 39.07 -23.24
N GLU A 543 3.52 38.29 -24.20
CA GLU A 543 2.19 37.68 -24.11
C GLU A 543 2.07 36.75 -22.92
N ALA A 544 3.10 35.91 -22.68
CA ALA A 544 3.13 35.00 -21.57
C ALA A 544 3.00 35.71 -20.20
N PHE A 545 3.74 36.81 -20.03
CA PHE A 545 3.67 37.61 -18.79
C PHE A 545 2.40 38.44 -18.67
N LYS A 546 1.83 38.94 -19.77
CA LYS A 546 0.50 39.58 -19.78
C LYS A 546 -0.58 38.60 -19.24
N LYS A 547 -0.44 37.29 -19.56
CA LYS A 547 -1.28 36.21 -19.03
C LYS A 547 -0.87 35.70 -17.66
N LYS A 548 -0.04 36.43 -16.93
CA LYS A 548 0.38 36.15 -15.54
C LYS A 548 1.19 34.87 -15.39
N ALA A 549 2.07 34.54 -16.38
CA ALA A 549 3.10 33.53 -16.19
C ALA A 549 3.98 33.90 -14.99
N SER A 550 4.34 32.92 -14.15
CA SER A 550 5.23 33.16 -13.01
C SER A 550 6.69 33.34 -13.45
N ILE A 551 7.14 32.51 -14.35
CA ILE A 551 8.52 32.47 -14.89
C ILE A 551 8.47 32.13 -16.38
N ALA A 552 9.45 32.63 -17.14
CA ALA A 552 9.74 32.22 -18.50
C ALA A 552 11.17 31.65 -18.61
N VAL A 553 11.29 30.43 -19.17
CA VAL A 553 12.56 29.84 -19.56
C VAL A 553 12.81 30.19 -21.01
N VAL A 554 13.88 30.94 -21.27
CA VAL A 554 14.10 31.65 -22.56
C VAL A 554 15.50 31.42 -23.08
N ASN A 555 15.66 31.48 -24.40
CA ASN A 555 17.00 31.51 -25.04
C ASN A 555 17.56 32.93 -25.11
N LYS A 556 16.71 33.92 -25.33
CA LYS A 556 17.02 35.34 -25.33
C LYS A 556 16.10 36.06 -24.35
N THR A 557 16.66 36.91 -23.50
CA THR A 557 15.88 37.71 -22.55
C THR A 557 15.18 38.87 -23.29
N ASN A 558 13.99 39.21 -22.83
CA ASN A 558 13.29 40.41 -23.27
C ASN A 558 13.64 41.54 -22.29
N LYS A 559 14.35 42.58 -22.76
CA LYS A 559 14.83 43.73 -21.97
C LYS A 559 13.71 44.56 -21.31
N SER A 560 12.52 44.58 -21.93
CA SER A 560 11.36 45.31 -21.39
C SER A 560 10.67 44.59 -20.20
N ILE A 561 11.15 43.41 -19.79
CA ILE A 561 10.59 42.60 -18.71
C ILE A 561 11.64 42.35 -17.64
N ASN A 562 11.25 42.45 -16.37
CA ASN A 562 12.15 42.24 -15.24
C ASN A 562 12.89 40.90 -15.34
N ASP A 563 14.22 40.96 -15.28
CA ASP A 563 15.16 39.83 -15.43
C ASP A 563 15.00 38.76 -14.38
N SER A 564 14.46 39.09 -13.19
CA SER A 564 14.26 38.12 -12.10
C SER A 564 13.28 36.99 -12.45
N ARG A 565 12.37 37.23 -13.37
CA ARG A 565 11.38 36.25 -13.84
C ARG A 565 11.77 35.52 -15.14
N GLN A 566 12.90 35.87 -15.73
CA GLN A 566 13.41 35.22 -16.93
C GLN A 566 14.61 34.34 -16.61
N ILE A 567 14.56 33.08 -17.02
CA ILE A 567 15.66 32.12 -16.87
C ILE A 567 16.30 31.93 -18.26
N LYS A 568 17.43 32.58 -18.50
CA LYS A 568 18.17 32.43 -19.74
C LYS A 568 18.89 31.09 -19.75
N VAL A 569 18.69 30.30 -20.81
CA VAL A 569 19.29 28.98 -21.04
C VAL A 569 19.75 28.86 -22.49
N LYS A 570 20.73 27.99 -22.78
CA LYS A 570 21.20 27.75 -24.16
C LYS A 570 20.10 27.14 -25.04
N ASP A 571 19.33 26.22 -24.52
CA ASP A 571 18.24 25.52 -25.22
C ASP A 571 17.07 25.23 -24.25
N SER A 572 15.94 25.88 -24.48
CA SER A 572 14.74 25.77 -23.64
C SER A 572 14.10 24.39 -23.76
N LEU A 573 14.19 23.69 -24.89
CA LEU A 573 13.69 22.33 -25.06
C LEU A 573 14.55 21.32 -24.28
N LYS A 574 15.87 21.46 -24.39
CA LYS A 574 16.81 20.63 -23.63
C LYS A 574 16.63 20.84 -22.13
N PHE A 575 16.40 22.08 -21.70
CA PHE A 575 16.14 22.42 -20.30
C PHE A 575 14.82 21.80 -19.83
N LEU A 576 13.71 21.87 -20.58
CA LEU A 576 12.45 21.20 -20.27
C LEU A 576 12.64 19.68 -20.15
N THR A 577 13.39 19.09 -21.09
CA THR A 577 13.68 17.65 -21.10
C THR A 577 14.47 17.22 -19.85
N GLN A 578 15.47 17.99 -19.44
CA GLN A 578 16.24 17.74 -18.22
C GLN A 578 15.40 17.93 -16.97
N SER A 579 14.56 18.99 -16.94
CA SER A 579 13.61 19.23 -15.84
C SER A 579 12.63 18.06 -15.67
N SER A 580 12.11 17.54 -16.79
CA SER A 580 11.19 16.41 -16.81
C SER A 580 11.85 15.12 -16.32
N LYS A 581 13.11 14.88 -16.73
CA LYS A 581 13.89 13.72 -16.29
C LYS A 581 14.17 13.76 -14.78
N LEU A 582 14.59 14.91 -14.24
CA LEU A 582 14.79 15.08 -12.80
C LEU A 582 13.45 14.98 -12.04
N PHE A 583 12.37 15.53 -12.59
CA PHE A 583 11.04 15.37 -12.00
C PHE A 583 10.64 13.90 -11.92
N ARG A 584 10.86 13.12 -13.01
CA ARG A 584 10.60 11.69 -13.04
C ARG A 584 11.37 10.90 -11.96
N GLN A 585 12.60 11.26 -11.73
CA GLN A 585 13.47 10.63 -10.71
C GLN A 585 12.98 10.89 -9.28
N ASN A 586 12.28 12.01 -9.06
CA ASN A 586 11.84 12.47 -7.76
C ASN A 586 10.35 12.24 -7.45
N ILE A 587 9.58 11.65 -8.39
CA ILE A 587 8.18 11.28 -8.18
C ILE A 587 8.01 9.77 -8.08
N ASN A 588 6.99 9.36 -7.34
CA ASN A 588 6.64 7.94 -7.14
C ASN A 588 5.44 7.49 -8.00
N THR A 589 4.93 8.39 -8.85
CA THR A 589 3.85 8.12 -9.79
C THR A 589 4.20 6.93 -10.68
N LYS A 590 3.32 5.95 -10.79
CA LYS A 590 3.47 4.83 -11.73
C LYS A 590 3.19 5.31 -13.13
N ILE A 591 4.20 5.28 -14.01
CA ILE A 591 4.06 5.71 -15.38
C ILE A 591 3.66 4.54 -16.27
N ILE A 592 2.51 4.71 -16.93
CA ILE A 592 2.01 3.82 -17.97
C ILE A 592 2.25 4.49 -19.31
N ALA A 593 3.11 3.93 -20.13
CA ALA A 593 3.46 4.45 -21.43
C ALA A 593 2.80 3.63 -22.53
N ILE A 594 2.11 4.28 -23.45
CA ILE A 594 1.34 3.64 -24.52
C ILE A 594 1.94 3.99 -25.87
N THR A 595 2.32 2.97 -26.64
CA THR A 595 2.70 3.09 -28.05
C THR A 595 1.92 2.09 -28.91
N GLY A 596 2.10 2.18 -30.23
CA GLY A 596 1.47 1.30 -31.23
C GLY A 596 1.17 2.08 -32.51
N SER A 597 0.67 1.38 -33.52
CA SER A 597 0.31 2.00 -34.79
C SER A 597 -1.05 2.72 -34.70
N CYS A 598 -2.03 2.08 -34.06
CA CYS A 598 -3.38 2.61 -33.87
C CYS A 598 -3.82 2.52 -32.41
N GLY A 599 -4.84 3.29 -32.03
CA GLY A 599 -5.54 3.16 -30.74
C GLY A 599 -4.86 3.86 -29.56
N LYS A 600 -3.66 4.37 -29.68
CA LYS A 600 -2.89 5.00 -28.57
C LYS A 600 -3.67 6.03 -27.77
N THR A 601 -4.20 7.04 -28.44
CA THR A 601 -4.91 8.14 -27.77
C THR A 601 -6.24 7.67 -27.18
N THR A 602 -6.98 6.80 -27.90
CA THR A 602 -8.23 6.24 -27.40
C THR A 602 -7.98 5.37 -26.15
N LEU A 603 -6.95 4.52 -26.17
CA LEU A 603 -6.58 3.73 -25.02
C LEU A 603 -6.13 4.62 -23.85
N LYS A 604 -5.32 5.66 -24.11
CA LYS A 604 -4.88 6.62 -23.08
C LYS A 604 -6.10 7.29 -22.39
N GLU A 605 -7.06 7.77 -23.17
CA GLU A 605 -8.26 8.40 -22.60
C GLU A 605 -9.15 7.39 -21.87
N LEU A 606 -9.38 6.21 -22.45
CA LEU A 606 -10.18 5.15 -21.82
C LEU A 606 -9.57 4.71 -20.49
N LEU A 607 -8.27 4.38 -20.49
CA LEU A 607 -7.53 3.97 -19.30
C LEU A 607 -7.48 5.09 -18.27
N GLY A 608 -7.18 6.31 -18.70
CA GLY A 608 -7.12 7.48 -17.83
C GLY A 608 -8.47 7.77 -17.16
N ASN A 609 -9.57 7.74 -17.90
CA ASN A 609 -10.92 7.96 -17.37
C ASN A 609 -11.35 6.83 -16.42
N SER A 610 -11.04 5.58 -16.77
CA SER A 610 -11.35 4.43 -15.90
C SER A 610 -10.56 4.49 -14.58
N LEU A 611 -9.26 4.78 -14.65
CA LEU A 611 -8.43 4.92 -13.45
C LEU A 611 -8.81 6.13 -12.59
N LYS A 612 -9.27 7.25 -13.18
CA LYS A 612 -9.71 8.44 -12.43
C LYS A 612 -10.90 8.15 -11.50
N LYS A 613 -11.75 7.19 -11.83
CA LYS A 613 -12.89 6.80 -10.99
C LYS A 613 -12.45 6.12 -9.68
N ILE A 614 -11.25 5.56 -9.64
CA ILE A 614 -10.74 4.76 -8.51
C ILE A 614 -9.43 5.29 -7.90
N SER A 615 -8.77 6.24 -8.57
CA SER A 615 -7.45 6.73 -8.17
C SER A 615 -7.18 8.16 -8.68
N LYS A 616 -6.11 8.78 -8.17
CA LYS A 616 -5.59 10.04 -8.74
C LYS A 616 -4.72 9.75 -9.95
N VAL A 617 -5.08 10.33 -11.08
CA VAL A 617 -4.44 10.06 -12.39
C VAL A 617 -4.29 11.33 -13.19
N SER A 618 -3.10 11.55 -13.74
CA SER A 618 -2.85 12.52 -14.82
C SER A 618 -2.63 11.79 -16.14
N THR A 619 -3.14 12.38 -17.21
CA THR A 619 -2.96 11.87 -18.59
C THR A 619 -2.29 12.93 -19.45
N SER A 620 -1.49 12.52 -20.45
CA SER A 620 -0.99 13.47 -21.45
C SER A 620 -2.14 14.12 -22.21
N PRO A 621 -2.15 15.47 -22.38
CA PRO A 621 -3.24 16.16 -23.07
C PRO A 621 -3.20 15.86 -24.57
N LYS A 622 -4.36 15.77 -25.21
CA LYS A 622 -4.48 15.56 -26.66
C LYS A 622 -3.55 14.41 -27.13
N SER A 623 -2.80 14.63 -28.22
CA SER A 623 -1.78 13.72 -28.75
C SER A 623 -0.37 14.27 -28.50
N TYR A 624 -0.06 14.72 -27.27
CA TYR A 624 1.26 15.21 -26.87
C TYR A 624 2.24 14.04 -26.72
N ASN A 625 2.62 13.42 -27.84
CA ASN A 625 3.35 12.15 -27.92
C ASN A 625 4.75 12.24 -28.54
N ASN A 626 5.25 13.47 -28.82
CA ASN A 626 6.53 13.74 -29.49
C ASN A 626 7.55 14.40 -28.52
N LYS A 627 8.72 14.79 -29.06
CA LYS A 627 9.83 15.39 -28.29
C LYS A 627 9.49 16.68 -27.55
N TYR A 628 8.40 17.36 -27.88
CA TYR A 628 7.89 18.55 -27.17
C TYR A 628 6.82 18.15 -26.14
N GLY A 629 5.88 17.32 -26.56
CA GLY A 629 4.70 16.96 -25.78
C GLY A 629 4.99 16.00 -24.63
N VAL A 630 5.86 15.01 -24.81
CA VAL A 630 6.16 14.00 -23.80
C VAL A 630 6.87 14.61 -22.58
N PRO A 631 7.97 15.39 -22.73
CA PRO A 631 8.58 16.07 -21.58
C PRO A 631 7.63 17.03 -20.89
N LEU A 632 6.83 17.78 -21.65
CA LEU A 632 5.84 18.71 -21.10
C LEU A 632 4.77 17.97 -20.29
N SER A 633 4.23 16.86 -20.81
CA SER A 633 3.23 16.05 -20.13
C SER A 633 3.78 15.44 -18.85
N LEU A 634 5.01 14.92 -18.88
CA LEU A 634 5.68 14.36 -17.73
C LEU A 634 5.92 15.41 -16.62
N PHE A 635 6.42 16.59 -17.00
CA PHE A 635 6.67 17.68 -16.04
C PHE A 635 5.37 18.26 -15.46
N ASN A 636 4.25 18.08 -16.17
CA ASN A 636 2.93 18.54 -15.73
C ASN A 636 2.15 17.53 -14.87
N LEU A 637 2.65 16.32 -14.65
CA LEU A 637 2.03 15.39 -13.71
C LEU A 637 1.96 16.00 -12.30
N ASP A 638 0.91 15.67 -11.55
CA ASP A 638 0.87 15.98 -10.13
C ASP A 638 1.71 14.94 -9.36
N GLN A 639 2.56 15.42 -8.45
CA GLN A 639 3.34 14.55 -7.56
C GLN A 639 2.48 13.64 -6.68
N LYS A 640 1.20 13.98 -6.50
CA LYS A 640 0.23 13.22 -5.72
C LYS A 640 -0.50 12.16 -6.54
N ASP A 641 -0.26 12.12 -7.87
CA ASP A 641 -0.89 11.12 -8.72
C ASP A 641 -0.32 9.73 -8.44
N GLN A 642 -1.21 8.76 -8.39
CA GLN A 642 -0.83 7.37 -8.30
C GLN A 642 -0.36 6.85 -9.67
N PHE A 643 -1.02 7.31 -10.73
CA PHE A 643 -0.71 6.94 -12.11
C PHE A 643 -0.54 8.16 -13.01
N GLY A 644 0.42 8.05 -13.95
CA GLY A 644 0.56 8.93 -15.09
C GLY A 644 0.42 8.12 -16.37
N VAL A 645 -0.55 8.43 -17.22
CA VAL A 645 -0.76 7.72 -18.49
C VAL A 645 -0.27 8.60 -19.62
N LEU A 646 0.82 8.18 -20.26
CA LEU A 646 1.50 8.96 -21.30
C LEU A 646 1.49 8.23 -22.64
N GLU A 647 1.17 8.96 -23.70
CA GLU A 647 1.25 8.47 -25.08
C GLU A 647 2.64 8.75 -25.66
N ILE A 648 3.24 7.75 -26.36
CA ILE A 648 4.50 7.88 -27.08
C ILE A 648 4.29 7.60 -28.56
N GLY A 649 4.57 8.58 -29.39
CA GLY A 649 4.58 8.47 -30.83
C GLY A 649 5.98 8.34 -31.41
N MET A 650 6.07 7.99 -32.69
CA MET A 650 7.30 8.04 -33.48
C MET A 650 7.00 8.37 -34.93
N ASP A 651 7.94 8.98 -35.61
CA ASP A 651 8.01 9.11 -37.06
C ASP A 651 9.15 8.25 -37.63
N LYS A 652 10.25 8.12 -36.91
CA LYS A 652 11.45 7.33 -37.28
C LYS A 652 12.01 6.54 -36.12
N LYS A 653 12.88 5.57 -36.44
CA LYS A 653 13.62 4.77 -35.45
C LYS A 653 14.41 5.65 -34.47
N GLY A 654 14.50 5.25 -33.19
CA GLY A 654 15.22 5.95 -32.12
C GLY A 654 14.39 7.01 -31.38
N GLU A 655 13.21 7.40 -31.90
CA GLU A 655 12.39 8.41 -31.23
C GLU A 655 11.67 7.84 -30.00
N ILE A 656 11.19 6.59 -30.04
CA ILE A 656 10.63 5.94 -28.88
C ILE A 656 11.70 5.69 -27.84
N ASP A 657 12.89 5.25 -28.23
CA ASP A 657 14.04 5.11 -27.33
C ASP A 657 14.35 6.41 -26.59
N PHE A 658 14.46 7.53 -27.32
CA PHE A 658 14.70 8.84 -26.71
C PHE A 658 13.61 9.23 -25.70
N LEU A 659 12.34 9.09 -26.08
CA LEU A 659 11.21 9.50 -25.23
C LEU A 659 11.03 8.59 -24.02
N SER A 660 11.16 7.27 -24.21
CA SER A 660 11.03 6.30 -23.12
C SER A 660 12.19 6.39 -22.12
N LYS A 661 13.40 6.78 -22.54
CA LYS A 661 14.53 7.11 -21.64
C LYS A 661 14.23 8.29 -20.71
N ILE A 662 13.41 9.24 -21.14
CA ILE A 662 13.01 10.38 -20.30
C ILE A 662 11.99 9.93 -19.26
N ILE A 663 10.98 9.18 -19.66
CA ILE A 663 9.84 8.82 -18.80
C ILE A 663 10.07 7.59 -17.96
N GLN A 664 10.97 6.68 -18.36
CA GLN A 664 11.26 5.42 -17.65
C GLN A 664 9.97 4.74 -17.17
N PRO A 665 9.18 4.12 -18.08
CA PRO A 665 7.87 3.58 -17.73
C PRO A 665 7.97 2.47 -16.66
N ASP A 666 7.01 2.43 -15.75
CA ASP A 666 6.80 1.26 -14.88
C ASP A 666 6.02 0.18 -15.63
N ILE A 667 5.15 0.60 -16.56
CA ILE A 667 4.36 -0.28 -17.43
C ILE A 667 4.40 0.29 -18.85
N SER A 668 4.69 -0.58 -19.80
CA SER A 668 4.58 -0.26 -21.22
C SER A 668 3.44 -1.03 -21.87
N VAL A 669 2.76 -0.40 -22.81
CA VAL A 669 1.67 -1.01 -23.59
C VAL A 669 1.96 -0.83 -25.07
N ILE A 670 1.95 -1.92 -25.84
CA ILE A 670 1.98 -1.89 -27.30
C ILE A 670 0.62 -2.35 -27.81
N THR A 671 -0.12 -1.43 -28.45
CA THR A 671 -1.50 -1.71 -28.88
C THR A 671 -1.57 -2.67 -30.06
N ASN A 672 -0.86 -2.33 -31.13
CA ASN A 672 -0.77 -3.13 -32.36
C ASN A 672 0.36 -2.60 -33.26
N ILE A 673 0.73 -3.42 -34.25
CA ILE A 673 1.72 -3.08 -35.26
C ILE A 673 1.06 -3.09 -36.65
N ASN A 674 1.22 -2.01 -37.38
CA ASN A 674 0.75 -1.90 -38.75
C ASN A 674 1.50 -0.78 -39.50
N TYR A 675 1.24 -0.64 -40.81
CA TYR A 675 1.82 0.43 -41.63
C TYR A 675 1.33 1.81 -41.16
N ALA A 676 2.09 2.43 -40.24
CA ALA A 676 1.96 3.82 -39.80
C ALA A 676 3.34 4.45 -39.85
N HIS A 677 3.47 5.68 -40.42
CA HIS A 677 4.75 6.35 -40.68
C HIS A 677 5.70 5.52 -41.56
N ALA A 678 5.13 4.71 -42.47
CA ALA A 678 5.84 3.72 -43.24
C ALA A 678 6.87 4.30 -44.24
N LYS A 679 6.81 5.57 -44.54
CA LYS A 679 7.78 6.26 -45.39
C LYS A 679 9.24 6.16 -44.91
N ASN A 680 9.42 6.02 -43.58
CA ASN A 680 10.75 5.96 -42.93
C ASN A 680 11.22 4.52 -42.65
N PHE A 681 10.46 3.48 -43.10
CA PHE A 681 10.76 2.10 -42.85
C PHE A 681 10.69 1.23 -44.10
N LYS A 682 11.59 0.26 -44.21
CA LYS A 682 11.64 -0.67 -45.35
C LYS A 682 10.47 -1.65 -45.34
N ASN A 683 10.06 -2.11 -44.17
CA ASN A 683 8.98 -3.08 -43.97
C ASN A 683 8.35 -2.94 -42.58
N ILE A 684 7.26 -3.68 -42.36
CA ILE A 684 6.50 -3.65 -41.11
C ILE A 684 7.30 -4.20 -39.90
N LYS A 685 8.22 -5.15 -40.12
CA LYS A 685 9.09 -5.66 -39.05
C LYS A 685 9.99 -4.56 -38.46
N GLN A 686 10.48 -3.62 -39.28
CA GLN A 686 11.23 -2.48 -38.79
C GLN A 686 10.36 -1.54 -37.94
N ILE A 687 9.04 -1.41 -38.27
CA ILE A 687 8.10 -0.66 -37.44
C ILE A 687 7.91 -1.35 -36.09
N ALA A 688 7.81 -2.69 -36.09
CA ALA A 688 7.69 -3.48 -34.87
C ALA A 688 8.92 -3.31 -33.96
N LEU A 689 10.14 -3.38 -34.54
CA LEU A 689 11.40 -3.16 -33.80
C LEU A 689 11.54 -1.71 -33.29
N ALA A 690 11.12 -0.71 -34.05
CA ALA A 690 11.14 0.66 -33.56
C ALA A 690 10.16 0.90 -32.41
N LYS A 691 9.01 0.21 -32.40
CA LYS A 691 8.04 0.27 -31.29
C LYS A 691 8.51 -0.52 -30.07
N SER A 692 9.29 -1.58 -30.26
CA SER A 692 9.87 -2.34 -29.15
C SER A 692 10.93 -1.57 -28.34
N GLU A 693 11.45 -0.45 -28.87
CA GLU A 693 12.37 0.43 -28.12
C GLU A 693 11.79 0.89 -26.76
N ILE A 694 10.46 0.90 -26.60
CA ILE A 694 9.82 1.18 -25.31
C ILE A 694 10.14 0.11 -24.26
N ILE A 695 10.34 -1.14 -24.69
CA ILE A 695 10.64 -2.29 -23.80
C ILE A 695 12.01 -2.09 -23.14
N ASP A 696 13.02 -1.63 -23.92
CA ASP A 696 14.39 -1.44 -23.46
C ASP A 696 14.50 -0.44 -22.31
N ASN A 697 13.62 0.55 -22.30
CA ASN A 697 13.60 1.62 -21.30
C ASN A 697 12.50 1.48 -20.24
N THR A 698 11.75 0.40 -20.27
CA THR A 698 10.86 0.02 -19.16
C THR A 698 11.72 -0.35 -17.96
N LYS A 699 11.37 0.14 -16.78
CA LYS A 699 12.15 -0.06 -15.56
C LYS A 699 12.37 -1.55 -15.28
N ASP A 700 13.51 -1.88 -14.70
CA ASP A 700 13.80 -3.24 -14.23
C ASP A 700 12.70 -3.76 -13.29
N GLY A 701 12.23 -4.98 -13.54
CA GLY A 701 11.06 -5.53 -12.84
C GLY A 701 9.73 -4.89 -13.22
N GLY A 702 9.72 -4.01 -14.23
CA GLY A 702 8.51 -3.43 -14.82
C GLY A 702 7.70 -4.42 -15.63
N LEU A 703 6.63 -3.95 -16.24
CA LEU A 703 5.64 -4.77 -16.93
C LEU A 703 5.48 -4.33 -18.37
N ILE A 704 5.24 -5.29 -19.28
CA ILE A 704 4.82 -5.03 -20.66
C ILE A 704 3.47 -5.69 -20.93
N ILE A 705 2.58 -4.93 -21.56
CA ILE A 705 1.25 -5.39 -21.95
C ILE A 705 1.19 -5.43 -23.47
N LEU A 706 0.88 -6.59 -24.02
CA LEU A 706 0.93 -6.89 -25.44
C LEU A 706 -0.42 -7.41 -25.95
N ASN A 707 -0.76 -7.05 -27.19
CA ASN A 707 -1.87 -7.64 -27.90
C ASN A 707 -1.47 -9.04 -28.41
N ALA A 708 -2.09 -10.08 -27.90
CA ALA A 708 -1.79 -11.47 -28.29
C ALA A 708 -2.31 -11.86 -29.68
N ASP A 709 -3.17 -11.02 -30.29
CA ASP A 709 -3.67 -11.23 -31.64
C ASP A 709 -2.83 -10.48 -32.70
N ASP A 710 -1.76 -9.80 -32.29
CA ASP A 710 -0.85 -9.08 -33.19
C ASP A 710 0.23 -10.03 -33.76
N ASP A 711 0.52 -9.91 -35.05
CA ASP A 711 1.51 -10.77 -35.74
C ASP A 711 2.93 -10.67 -35.13
N PHE A 712 3.22 -9.60 -34.41
CA PHE A 712 4.53 -9.36 -33.76
C PHE A 712 4.52 -9.63 -32.25
N PHE A 713 3.47 -10.28 -31.73
CA PHE A 713 3.33 -10.61 -30.33
C PHE A 713 4.56 -11.38 -29.80
N ASP A 714 4.94 -12.48 -30.47
CA ASP A 714 6.05 -13.33 -30.03
C ASP A 714 7.40 -12.63 -30.11
N LEU A 715 7.60 -11.74 -31.12
CA LEU A 715 8.79 -10.91 -31.22
C LEU A 715 8.92 -10.01 -29.98
N HIS A 716 7.86 -9.27 -29.66
CA HIS A 716 7.88 -8.36 -28.49
C HIS A 716 8.00 -9.10 -27.17
N LYS A 717 7.34 -10.25 -27.03
CA LYS A 717 7.43 -11.13 -25.88
C LYS A 717 8.85 -11.63 -25.65
N LYS A 718 9.54 -12.05 -26.72
CA LYS A 718 10.95 -12.47 -26.68
C LYS A 718 11.89 -11.34 -26.24
N ILE A 719 11.68 -10.11 -26.75
CA ILE A 719 12.45 -8.93 -26.36
C ILE A 719 12.21 -8.62 -24.87
N ALA A 720 10.95 -8.68 -24.42
CA ALA A 720 10.60 -8.41 -23.05
C ALA A 720 11.21 -9.41 -22.05
N TYR A 721 11.24 -10.70 -22.39
CA TYR A 721 11.89 -11.71 -21.55
C TYR A 721 13.41 -11.52 -21.46
N LYS A 722 14.08 -11.09 -22.56
CA LYS A 722 15.50 -10.73 -22.52
C LYS A 722 15.79 -9.57 -21.57
N LYS A 723 14.81 -8.67 -21.37
CA LYS A 723 14.87 -7.53 -20.44
C LYS A 723 14.36 -7.89 -19.04
N ASN A 724 14.04 -9.17 -18.75
CA ASN A 724 13.45 -9.62 -17.49
C ASN A 724 12.16 -8.90 -17.10
N LEU A 725 11.34 -8.49 -18.06
CA LEU A 725 10.03 -7.88 -17.81
C LEU A 725 8.95 -8.97 -17.67
N LYS A 726 7.96 -8.70 -16.83
CA LYS A 726 6.75 -9.52 -16.77
C LYS A 726 5.83 -9.16 -17.93
N VAL A 727 5.40 -10.16 -18.69
CA VAL A 727 4.53 -10.00 -19.86
C VAL A 727 3.10 -10.34 -19.49
N TYR A 728 2.18 -9.41 -19.77
CA TYR A 728 0.74 -9.62 -19.73
C TYR A 728 0.16 -9.44 -21.14
N SER A 729 -0.89 -10.17 -21.44
CA SER A 729 -1.48 -10.17 -22.77
C SER A 729 -2.99 -9.99 -22.74
N PHE A 730 -3.51 -9.37 -23.79
CA PHE A 730 -4.92 -9.27 -24.07
C PHE A 730 -5.21 -9.69 -25.52
N GLY A 731 -6.42 -10.20 -25.78
CA GLY A 731 -6.79 -10.62 -27.13
C GLY A 731 -8.26 -11.01 -27.24
N ILE A 732 -8.72 -11.13 -28.49
CA ILE A 732 -10.06 -11.62 -28.85
C ILE A 732 -9.97 -13.06 -29.36
N LYS A 733 -8.98 -13.34 -30.22
CA LYS A 733 -8.79 -14.62 -30.92
C LYS A 733 -7.92 -15.59 -30.11
N ASN A 734 -6.82 -15.11 -29.54
CA ASN A 734 -5.84 -15.95 -28.86
C ASN A 734 -6.39 -16.55 -27.56
N LYS A 735 -6.43 -17.90 -27.49
CA LYS A 735 -6.99 -18.65 -26.35
C LYS A 735 -6.21 -18.45 -25.06
N ASN A 736 -4.93 -18.15 -25.13
CA ASN A 736 -3.99 -18.08 -23.99
C ASN A 736 -3.75 -16.67 -23.45
N SER A 737 -4.55 -15.67 -23.90
CA SER A 737 -4.44 -14.30 -23.37
C SER A 737 -4.84 -14.23 -21.90
N ASN A 738 -4.12 -13.42 -21.09
CA ASN A 738 -4.48 -13.18 -19.70
C ASN A 738 -5.85 -12.52 -19.54
N VAL A 739 -6.19 -11.63 -20.49
CA VAL A 739 -7.50 -10.98 -20.58
C VAL A 739 -8.08 -11.23 -21.97
N LYS A 740 -9.20 -11.93 -22.01
CA LYS A 740 -9.80 -12.39 -23.27
C LYS A 740 -11.29 -12.09 -23.35
N LEU A 741 -11.74 -11.62 -24.51
CA LEU A 741 -13.16 -11.54 -24.84
C LEU A 741 -13.76 -12.94 -24.99
N ILE A 742 -14.88 -13.20 -24.33
CA ILE A 742 -15.65 -14.43 -24.50
C ILE A 742 -16.77 -14.17 -25.50
N ASN A 743 -17.66 -13.22 -25.24
CA ASN A 743 -18.77 -12.86 -26.12
C ASN A 743 -19.22 -11.41 -25.87
N ILE A 744 -20.02 -10.90 -26.80
CA ILE A 744 -20.71 -9.62 -26.71
C ILE A 744 -22.18 -9.85 -27.03
N LYS A 745 -23.06 -9.31 -26.18
CA LYS A 745 -24.51 -9.32 -26.40
C LYS A 745 -25.05 -7.89 -26.37
N LYS A 746 -25.93 -7.54 -27.30
CA LYS A 746 -26.61 -6.24 -27.32
C LYS A 746 -27.68 -6.22 -26.22
N ILE A 747 -27.75 -5.15 -25.44
CA ILE A 747 -28.74 -4.93 -24.38
C ILE A 747 -29.27 -3.49 -24.52
N GLY A 748 -30.41 -3.33 -25.13
CA GLY A 748 -30.96 -2.01 -25.42
C GLY A 748 -30.03 -1.17 -26.31
N LYS A 749 -29.63 -0.01 -25.82
CA LYS A 749 -28.68 0.91 -26.48
C LYS A 749 -27.21 0.64 -26.18
N THR A 750 -26.90 -0.32 -25.32
CA THR A 750 -25.54 -0.68 -24.89
C THR A 750 -25.26 -2.15 -25.24
N PHE A 751 -24.00 -2.56 -24.96
CA PHE A 751 -23.56 -3.94 -25.17
C PHE A 751 -22.99 -4.49 -23.86
N LYS A 752 -23.21 -5.77 -23.61
CA LYS A 752 -22.62 -6.52 -22.50
C LYS A 752 -21.47 -7.35 -23.04
N ALA A 753 -20.25 -6.98 -22.72
CA ALA A 753 -19.04 -7.74 -23.04
C ALA A 753 -18.70 -8.66 -21.86
N THR A 754 -18.68 -9.97 -22.10
CA THR A 754 -18.21 -10.97 -21.13
C THR A 754 -16.74 -11.25 -21.41
N ILE A 755 -15.90 -11.05 -20.41
CA ILE A 755 -14.44 -11.09 -20.51
C ILE A 755 -13.90 -12.10 -19.51
N LYS A 756 -13.00 -12.97 -19.94
CA LYS A 756 -12.21 -13.84 -19.08
C LYS A 756 -10.95 -13.11 -18.66
N ILE A 757 -10.74 -13.00 -17.35
CA ILE A 757 -9.56 -12.38 -16.74
C ILE A 757 -8.94 -13.43 -15.80
N ASN A 758 -7.81 -13.99 -16.21
CA ASN A 758 -7.26 -15.21 -15.58
C ASN A 758 -8.33 -16.32 -15.54
N ASN A 759 -8.79 -16.70 -14.34
CA ASN A 759 -9.83 -17.75 -14.17
C ASN A 759 -11.24 -17.19 -13.93
N LEU A 760 -11.40 -15.86 -13.89
CA LEU A 760 -12.70 -15.22 -13.62
C LEU A 760 -13.40 -14.84 -14.93
N LYS A 761 -14.71 -15.05 -15.00
CA LYS A 761 -15.58 -14.54 -16.08
C LYS A 761 -16.37 -13.35 -15.53
N ILE A 762 -16.15 -12.16 -16.09
CA ILE A 762 -16.78 -10.92 -15.64
C ILE A 762 -17.41 -10.23 -16.84
N SER A 763 -18.60 -9.65 -16.65
CA SER A 763 -19.29 -8.87 -17.67
C SER A 763 -19.24 -7.38 -17.37
N PHE A 764 -18.98 -6.58 -18.41
CA PHE A 764 -18.98 -5.12 -18.35
C PHE A 764 -19.96 -4.57 -19.38
N LEU A 765 -20.66 -3.47 -19.05
CA LEU A 765 -21.42 -2.71 -20.02
C LEU A 765 -20.49 -1.77 -20.80
N ILE A 766 -20.65 -1.74 -22.11
CA ILE A 766 -19.82 -0.96 -23.03
C ILE A 766 -20.70 -0.13 -23.96
N SER A 767 -20.21 1.00 -24.44
CA SER A 767 -20.96 1.94 -25.29
C SER A 767 -21.16 1.45 -26.74
N ASN A 768 -20.20 0.69 -27.27
CA ASN A 768 -20.26 0.08 -28.61
C ASN A 768 -19.44 -1.20 -28.67
N ASP A 769 -19.65 -2.01 -29.70
CA ASP A 769 -18.99 -3.29 -29.95
C ASP A 769 -17.87 -3.20 -31.01
N PHE A 770 -17.44 -2.00 -31.37
CA PHE A 770 -16.40 -1.80 -32.35
C PHE A 770 -15.10 -2.49 -31.94
N GLN A 771 -14.51 -3.27 -32.84
CA GLN A 771 -13.37 -4.12 -32.56
C GLN A 771 -12.19 -3.36 -31.90
N ASN A 772 -11.88 -2.15 -32.39
CA ASN A 772 -10.82 -1.33 -31.81
C ASN A 772 -11.14 -0.88 -30.38
N ASN A 773 -12.40 -0.60 -30.08
CA ASN A 773 -12.84 -0.24 -28.74
C ASN A 773 -12.73 -1.44 -27.79
N ILE A 774 -13.08 -2.62 -28.24
CA ILE A 774 -12.95 -3.87 -27.48
C ILE A 774 -11.48 -4.12 -27.11
N TYR A 775 -10.54 -4.02 -28.05
CA TYR A 775 -9.11 -4.16 -27.75
C TYR A 775 -8.61 -3.13 -26.72
N ASN A 776 -9.09 -1.89 -26.81
CA ASN A 776 -8.74 -0.86 -25.82
C ASN A 776 -9.31 -1.19 -24.43
N ILE A 777 -10.52 -1.73 -24.33
CA ILE A 777 -11.14 -2.19 -23.08
C ILE A 777 -10.35 -3.35 -22.49
N LEU A 778 -9.98 -4.35 -23.29
CA LEU A 778 -9.18 -5.49 -22.85
C LEU A 778 -7.79 -5.03 -22.32
N ALA A 779 -7.12 -4.13 -23.05
CA ALA A 779 -5.86 -3.54 -22.60
C ALA A 779 -6.01 -2.76 -21.27
N THR A 780 -7.10 -1.98 -21.15
CA THR A 780 -7.42 -1.24 -19.92
C THR A 780 -7.64 -2.19 -18.74
N LEU A 781 -8.42 -3.25 -18.92
CA LEU A 781 -8.67 -4.26 -17.89
C LEU A 781 -7.39 -5.02 -17.52
N THR A 782 -6.48 -5.25 -18.48
CA THR A 782 -5.18 -5.86 -18.21
C THR A 782 -4.35 -4.98 -17.29
N VAL A 783 -4.30 -3.66 -17.56
CA VAL A 783 -3.61 -2.71 -16.64
C VAL A 783 -4.29 -2.67 -15.27
N MET A 784 -5.62 -2.61 -15.23
CA MET A 784 -6.38 -2.50 -13.97
C MET A 784 -6.22 -3.75 -13.11
N ASN A 785 -6.23 -4.94 -13.71
CA ASN A 785 -6.07 -6.22 -13.01
C ASN A 785 -4.70 -6.37 -12.31
N ILE A 786 -3.69 -5.60 -12.71
CA ILE A 786 -2.37 -5.59 -12.07
C ILE A 786 -2.42 -4.88 -10.70
N PHE A 787 -3.29 -3.91 -10.54
CA PHE A 787 -3.30 -3.00 -9.38
C PHE A 787 -4.54 -3.13 -8.51
N PHE A 788 -5.63 -3.69 -9.03
CA PHE A 788 -6.94 -3.70 -8.38
C PHE A 788 -7.59 -5.08 -8.49
N ASP A 789 -8.39 -5.42 -7.51
CA ASP A 789 -9.28 -6.58 -7.59
C ASP A 789 -10.38 -6.30 -8.61
N ILE A 790 -10.25 -6.92 -9.79
CA ILE A 790 -11.13 -6.67 -10.93
C ILE A 790 -12.58 -7.08 -10.67
N SER A 791 -12.82 -7.99 -9.72
CA SER A 791 -14.16 -8.43 -9.33
C SER A 791 -14.98 -7.32 -8.69
N LYS A 792 -14.30 -6.37 -8.03
CA LYS A 792 -14.87 -5.24 -7.30
C LYS A 792 -15.03 -3.97 -8.14
N ILE A 793 -14.58 -3.99 -9.38
CA ILE A 793 -14.70 -2.84 -10.28
C ILE A 793 -16.14 -2.70 -10.78
N ASP A 794 -16.64 -1.46 -10.82
CA ASP A 794 -17.96 -1.14 -11.36
C ASP A 794 -18.12 -1.68 -12.78
N LYS A 795 -19.17 -2.46 -12.99
CA LYS A 795 -19.49 -3.09 -14.29
C LYS A 795 -19.89 -2.07 -15.35
N ASN A 796 -20.27 -0.86 -14.96
CA ASN A 796 -20.65 0.25 -15.83
C ASN A 796 -19.46 1.18 -16.16
N ILE A 797 -18.25 0.84 -15.75
CA ILE A 797 -17.07 1.72 -15.87
C ILE A 797 -16.82 2.19 -17.31
N PHE A 798 -17.20 1.40 -18.31
CA PHE A 798 -17.05 1.69 -19.75
C PHE A 798 -18.35 2.12 -20.46
N ALA A 799 -19.51 2.07 -19.79
CA ALA A 799 -20.82 2.29 -20.42
C ALA A 799 -20.97 3.67 -21.07
N ASN A 800 -20.39 4.71 -20.46
CA ASN A 800 -20.47 6.10 -20.89
C ASN A 800 -19.18 6.62 -21.54
N PHE A 801 -18.29 5.73 -22.00
CA PHE A 801 -17.07 6.17 -22.67
C PHE A 801 -17.38 6.73 -24.05
N LYS A 802 -17.01 7.98 -24.28
CA LYS A 802 -17.04 8.65 -25.58
C LYS A 802 -15.67 8.59 -26.21
N THR A 803 -15.61 8.18 -27.48
CA THR A 803 -14.36 8.22 -28.24
C THR A 803 -13.90 9.69 -28.42
N PRO A 804 -12.60 9.96 -28.41
CA PRO A 804 -12.10 11.31 -28.71
C PRO A 804 -12.54 11.78 -30.10
N ASP A 805 -12.73 13.09 -30.26
CA ASP A 805 -13.19 13.72 -31.51
C ASP A 805 -12.35 13.28 -32.71
N GLY A 806 -13.03 13.07 -33.85
CA GLY A 806 -12.40 12.61 -35.08
C GLY A 806 -11.94 11.14 -35.08
N ARG A 807 -12.44 10.31 -34.14
CA ARG A 807 -12.08 8.89 -33.98
C ARG A 807 -13.27 7.97 -33.89
N GLY A 808 -14.29 8.22 -34.71
CA GLY A 808 -15.51 7.40 -34.80
C GLY A 808 -16.63 7.96 -33.95
N ASP A 809 -16.62 9.24 -33.61
CA ASP A 809 -17.77 9.89 -32.99
C ASP A 809 -18.90 10.09 -34.02
N ILE A 810 -20.11 9.75 -33.58
CA ILE A 810 -21.32 9.87 -34.40
C ILE A 810 -22.10 11.08 -33.93
N SER A 811 -22.38 12.01 -34.85
CA SER A 811 -23.15 13.22 -34.59
C SER A 811 -24.24 13.43 -35.63
N LYS A 812 -25.36 13.99 -35.20
CA LYS A 812 -26.39 14.47 -36.15
C LYS A 812 -26.09 15.91 -36.50
N ILE A 813 -25.99 16.19 -37.77
CA ILE A 813 -25.77 17.54 -38.30
C ILE A 813 -27.01 17.97 -39.15
N ASN A 814 -27.31 19.25 -39.12
CA ASN A 814 -28.39 19.83 -39.93
C ASN A 814 -27.76 20.68 -41.04
N ILE A 815 -28.08 20.35 -42.30
CA ILE A 815 -27.58 21.12 -43.45
C ILE A 815 -28.76 21.23 -44.43
N ASN A 816 -29.16 22.46 -44.80
CA ASN A 816 -30.27 22.77 -45.71
C ASN A 816 -31.54 21.96 -45.32
N ASN A 817 -31.98 22.02 -44.10
CA ASN A 817 -33.15 21.33 -43.55
C ASN A 817 -33.08 19.79 -43.60
N LYS A 818 -31.92 19.22 -43.95
CA LYS A 818 -31.68 17.76 -43.92
C LYS A 818 -30.93 17.38 -42.66
N LYS A 819 -31.38 16.36 -41.95
CA LYS A 819 -30.69 15.76 -40.81
C LYS A 819 -29.83 14.61 -41.34
N LEU A 820 -28.51 14.72 -41.18
CA LEU A 820 -27.54 13.71 -41.61
C LEU A 820 -26.85 13.09 -40.42
N ASN A 821 -26.47 11.81 -40.53
CA ASN A 821 -25.68 11.11 -39.54
C ASN A 821 -24.20 11.16 -39.96
N LEU A 822 -23.42 12.03 -39.32
CA LEU A 822 -21.99 12.22 -39.60
C LEU A 822 -21.15 11.32 -38.67
N ILE A 823 -20.34 10.47 -39.28
CA ILE A 823 -19.32 9.68 -38.59
C ILE A 823 -17.97 10.35 -38.83
N ASP A 824 -17.43 10.97 -37.79
CA ASP A 824 -16.19 11.70 -37.87
C ASP A 824 -14.99 10.81 -37.58
N GLU A 825 -14.23 10.46 -38.57
CA GLU A 825 -12.97 9.72 -38.52
C GLU A 825 -11.80 10.57 -39.09
N SER A 826 -11.97 11.90 -39.12
CA SER A 826 -11.08 12.85 -39.82
C SER A 826 -9.77 13.15 -39.12
N TYR A 827 -9.54 12.64 -37.90
CA TYR A 827 -8.31 12.95 -37.14
C TYR A 827 -7.03 12.44 -37.82
N ASN A 828 -7.01 11.20 -38.27
CA ASN A 828 -5.88 10.62 -39.02
C ASN A 828 -6.29 9.32 -39.74
N SER A 829 -5.52 8.94 -40.76
CA SER A 829 -5.78 7.74 -41.55
C SER A 829 -4.52 6.92 -41.81
N ASN A 830 -4.58 5.63 -41.53
CA ASN A 830 -3.62 4.63 -41.95
C ASN A 830 -4.37 3.34 -42.38
N PRO A 831 -3.73 2.36 -43.02
CA PRO A 831 -4.42 1.20 -43.58
C PRO A 831 -5.28 0.41 -42.59
N LEU A 832 -4.75 0.18 -41.37
CA LEU A 832 -5.49 -0.56 -40.33
C LEU A 832 -6.67 0.25 -39.80
N SER A 833 -6.46 1.53 -39.48
CA SER A 833 -7.53 2.39 -38.96
C SER A 833 -8.63 2.61 -40.00
N LEU A 834 -8.27 2.74 -41.30
CA LEU A 834 -9.22 2.91 -42.38
C LEU A 834 -10.01 1.63 -42.61
N LYS A 835 -9.36 0.46 -42.67
CA LYS A 835 -10.04 -0.84 -42.73
C LYS A 835 -11.02 -1.01 -41.57
N SER A 836 -10.59 -0.78 -40.34
CA SER A 836 -11.44 -0.93 -39.14
C SER A 836 -12.62 0.04 -39.15
N ALA A 837 -12.40 1.30 -39.56
CA ALA A 837 -13.48 2.29 -39.68
C ALA A 837 -14.53 1.87 -40.72
N ILE A 838 -14.10 1.41 -41.89
CA ILE A 838 -14.99 0.92 -42.95
C ILE A 838 -15.83 -0.28 -42.46
N LEU A 839 -15.21 -1.29 -41.86
CA LEU A 839 -15.91 -2.47 -41.33
C LEU A 839 -16.83 -2.15 -40.15
N ASN A 840 -16.47 -1.19 -39.29
CA ASN A 840 -17.36 -0.72 -38.21
C ASN A 840 -18.55 0.08 -38.79
N TYR A 841 -18.30 0.90 -39.81
CA TYR A 841 -19.35 1.65 -40.52
C TYR A 841 -20.35 0.72 -41.22
N ASP A 842 -19.83 -0.34 -41.81
CA ASP A 842 -20.67 -1.36 -42.49
C ASP A 842 -21.64 -2.02 -41.50
N LYS A 843 -21.24 -2.26 -40.24
CA LYS A 843 -22.10 -2.87 -39.21
C LYS A 843 -23.23 -1.96 -38.71
N ILE A 844 -23.17 -0.66 -38.97
CA ILE A 844 -24.22 0.27 -38.53
C ILE A 844 -25.50 -0.09 -39.32
N ASP A 845 -26.56 -0.37 -38.56
CA ASP A 845 -27.89 -0.58 -39.17
C ASP A 845 -28.44 0.78 -39.62
N SER A 846 -28.45 1.00 -40.91
CA SER A 846 -28.94 2.24 -41.56
C SER A 846 -30.43 2.19 -41.89
N LYS A 847 -31.12 1.05 -41.64
CA LYS A 847 -32.50 0.80 -42.08
C LYS A 847 -32.65 1.12 -43.59
N ASN A 848 -33.46 2.12 -43.95
CA ASN A 848 -33.68 2.53 -45.35
C ASN A 848 -32.78 3.71 -45.80
N SER A 849 -31.79 4.11 -45.02
CA SER A 849 -30.90 5.22 -45.34
C SER A 849 -29.63 4.75 -46.04
N ARG A 850 -29.06 5.58 -46.92
CA ARG A 850 -27.85 5.25 -47.68
C ARG A 850 -26.58 5.55 -46.86
N LYS A 851 -25.53 4.78 -47.15
CA LYS A 851 -24.20 4.90 -46.54
C LYS A 851 -23.20 5.49 -47.53
N TYR A 852 -22.78 6.69 -47.26
CA TYR A 852 -21.80 7.39 -48.08
C TYR A 852 -20.43 7.42 -47.39
N LEU A 853 -19.38 7.20 -48.16
CA LEU A 853 -18.01 7.21 -47.68
C LEU A 853 -17.23 8.30 -48.40
N LEU A 854 -16.65 9.24 -47.66
CA LEU A 854 -15.77 10.27 -48.15
C LEU A 854 -14.36 10.06 -47.62
N LEU A 855 -13.42 9.69 -48.50
CA LEU A 855 -12.06 9.37 -48.15
C LEU A 855 -11.06 10.38 -48.71
N GLY A 856 -10.07 10.69 -47.90
CA GLY A 856 -8.85 11.41 -48.31
C GLY A 856 -7.61 10.52 -48.25
N ASP A 857 -6.50 11.07 -48.72
CA ASP A 857 -5.21 10.38 -48.77
C ASP A 857 -4.77 9.83 -47.40
N MET A 858 -4.27 8.60 -47.42
CA MET A 858 -3.41 8.09 -46.32
C MET A 858 -1.98 8.56 -46.59
N LEU A 859 -1.54 9.52 -45.77
CA LEU A 859 -0.20 10.08 -45.91
C LEU A 859 0.87 9.21 -45.22
N GLU A 860 2.14 9.50 -45.47
CA GLU A 860 3.30 8.87 -44.82
C GLU A 860 3.50 7.38 -45.11
N LEU A 861 2.89 6.82 -46.18
CA LEU A 861 3.01 5.40 -46.55
C LEU A 861 4.24 5.14 -47.49
N GLY A 862 4.87 6.19 -48.05
CA GLY A 862 6.03 6.05 -48.92
C GLY A 862 5.79 5.16 -50.14
N LYS A 863 6.71 4.27 -50.48
CA LYS A 863 6.65 3.32 -51.58
C LYS A 863 5.47 2.32 -51.48
N HIS A 864 4.87 2.15 -50.31
CA HIS A 864 3.75 1.23 -50.08
C HIS A 864 2.37 1.87 -50.42
N SER A 865 2.36 3.17 -50.74
CA SER A 865 1.11 3.94 -50.87
C SER A 865 0.15 3.37 -51.88
N LYS A 866 0.56 3.11 -53.12
CA LYS A 866 -0.31 2.58 -54.19
C LYS A 866 -0.99 1.26 -53.75
N ARG A 867 -0.25 0.24 -53.37
CA ARG A 867 -0.74 -1.06 -52.96
C ARG A 867 -1.70 -0.98 -51.76
N LEU A 868 -1.36 -0.16 -50.75
CA LEU A 868 -2.18 -0.04 -49.54
C LEU A 868 -3.46 0.76 -49.78
N HIS A 869 -3.49 1.73 -50.70
CA HIS A 869 -4.71 2.38 -51.12
C HIS A 869 -5.62 1.43 -51.96
N GLN A 870 -5.04 0.65 -52.89
CA GLN A 870 -5.76 -0.31 -53.66
C GLN A 870 -6.45 -1.39 -52.81
N SER A 871 -5.79 -1.88 -51.75
CA SER A 871 -6.37 -2.87 -50.83
C SER A 871 -7.62 -2.36 -50.11
N ILE A 872 -7.77 -1.04 -49.93
CA ILE A 872 -8.98 -0.44 -49.35
C ILE A 872 -10.17 -0.58 -50.29
N GLY A 873 -9.96 -0.43 -51.60
CA GLY A 873 -11.02 -0.65 -52.59
C GLY A 873 -11.60 -2.05 -52.54
N ALA A 874 -10.76 -3.07 -52.44
CA ALA A 874 -11.19 -4.47 -52.28
C ALA A 874 -12.05 -4.66 -51.02
N ILE A 875 -11.71 -4.00 -49.89
CA ILE A 875 -12.51 -4.05 -48.66
C ILE A 875 -13.88 -3.40 -48.89
N ILE A 876 -13.92 -2.22 -49.50
CA ILE A 876 -15.18 -1.50 -49.78
C ILE A 876 -16.14 -2.34 -50.66
N ASN A 877 -15.59 -3.09 -51.62
CA ASN A 877 -16.39 -3.97 -52.46
C ASN A 877 -17.16 -5.04 -51.67
N GLN A 878 -16.63 -5.48 -50.55
CA GLN A 878 -17.25 -6.49 -49.66
C GLN A 878 -18.26 -5.92 -48.65
N THR A 879 -18.49 -4.60 -48.63
CA THR A 879 -19.35 -3.93 -47.64
C THR A 879 -20.69 -3.54 -48.24
N LYS A 880 -21.67 -3.15 -47.42
CA LYS A 880 -22.98 -2.59 -47.81
C LYS A 880 -22.93 -1.07 -47.97
N ILE A 881 -21.76 -0.47 -48.24
CA ILE A 881 -21.59 0.95 -48.52
C ILE A 881 -22.10 1.23 -49.93
N ASP A 882 -22.95 2.26 -50.06
CA ASP A 882 -23.61 2.59 -51.34
C ASP A 882 -22.68 3.32 -52.32
N LYS A 883 -22.01 4.39 -51.87
CA LYS A 883 -21.14 5.21 -52.73
C LYS A 883 -19.88 5.67 -52.03
N LEU A 884 -18.76 5.59 -52.76
CA LEU A 884 -17.46 6.13 -52.39
C LEU A 884 -17.17 7.42 -53.10
N PHE A 885 -16.85 8.49 -52.38
CA PHE A 885 -16.29 9.74 -52.85
C PHE A 885 -14.87 9.90 -52.32
N VAL A 886 -13.99 10.47 -53.10
CA VAL A 886 -12.59 10.64 -52.69
C VAL A 886 -12.08 12.02 -53.07
N LYS A 887 -11.16 12.54 -52.24
CA LYS A 887 -10.40 13.74 -52.56
C LYS A 887 -8.92 13.50 -52.21
N GLY A 888 -8.08 13.54 -53.21
CA GLY A 888 -6.64 13.34 -53.12
C GLY A 888 -6.07 12.48 -54.23
N SER A 889 -4.79 12.69 -54.56
CA SER A 889 -4.16 11.98 -55.68
C SER A 889 -3.90 10.48 -55.41
N LYS A 890 -3.67 10.11 -54.16
CA LYS A 890 -3.30 8.73 -53.77
C LYS A 890 -4.51 7.88 -53.45
N ILE A 891 -5.56 8.45 -52.88
CA ILE A 891 -6.79 7.73 -52.58
C ILE A 891 -7.57 7.34 -53.87
N SER A 892 -7.28 7.99 -55.00
CA SER A 892 -7.81 7.61 -56.31
C SER A 892 -7.48 6.17 -56.71
N TYR A 893 -6.34 5.61 -56.20
CA TYR A 893 -6.05 4.20 -56.39
C TYR A 893 -7.08 3.27 -55.73
N ALA A 894 -7.61 3.65 -54.57
CA ALA A 894 -8.72 2.92 -53.93
C ALA A 894 -10.01 3.07 -54.74
N PHE A 895 -10.32 4.31 -55.21
CA PHE A 895 -11.48 4.58 -55.99
C PHE A 895 -11.53 3.74 -57.28
N ASN A 896 -10.37 3.66 -58.01
CA ASN A 896 -10.28 2.87 -59.24
C ASN A 896 -10.37 1.35 -58.99
N SER A 897 -10.16 0.85 -57.78
CA SER A 897 -10.25 -0.54 -57.41
C SER A 897 -11.67 -0.93 -56.90
N VAL A 898 -12.58 0.03 -56.75
CA VAL A 898 -13.97 -0.20 -56.33
C VAL A 898 -14.83 -0.52 -57.56
N ILE A 899 -15.83 -1.38 -57.45
CA ILE A 899 -16.76 -1.71 -58.51
C ILE A 899 -17.56 -0.47 -58.94
N LYS A 900 -17.92 -0.39 -60.26
CA LYS A 900 -18.58 0.79 -60.86
C LYS A 900 -19.85 1.20 -60.09
N SER A 901 -20.66 0.25 -59.64
CA SER A 901 -21.90 0.50 -58.90
C SER A 901 -21.70 1.27 -57.59
N LYS A 902 -20.53 1.14 -56.93
CA LYS A 902 -20.21 1.82 -55.70
C LYS A 902 -19.38 3.09 -55.89
N ARG A 903 -18.95 3.41 -57.11
CA ARG A 903 -18.20 4.64 -57.38
C ARG A 903 -19.16 5.84 -57.35
N GLY A 904 -18.81 6.85 -56.57
CA GLY A 904 -19.36 8.19 -56.71
C GLY A 904 -18.50 9.02 -57.70
N ARG A 905 -17.82 10.07 -57.20
CA ARG A 905 -16.91 10.87 -58.01
C ARG A 905 -15.63 11.24 -57.24
N ILE A 906 -14.58 11.63 -57.92
CA ILE A 906 -13.36 12.24 -57.40
C ILE A 906 -13.64 13.73 -57.25
N LEU A 907 -13.35 14.29 -56.07
CA LEU A 907 -13.59 15.66 -55.69
C LEU A 907 -12.26 16.43 -55.72
N ASN A 908 -12.22 17.62 -56.28
CA ASN A 908 -10.99 18.38 -56.45
C ASN A 908 -10.76 19.42 -55.33
N ASN A 909 -11.83 19.97 -54.79
CA ASN A 909 -11.78 20.99 -53.77
C ASN A 909 -12.85 20.85 -52.69
N ASN A 910 -12.78 21.71 -51.66
CA ASN A 910 -13.72 21.65 -50.53
C ASN A 910 -15.13 22.11 -50.90
N SER A 911 -15.30 22.98 -51.90
CA SER A 911 -16.63 23.42 -52.35
C SER A 911 -17.41 22.27 -52.92
N GLN A 912 -16.77 21.35 -53.67
CA GLN A 912 -17.44 20.14 -54.19
C GLN A 912 -17.83 19.15 -53.09
N ILE A 913 -17.13 19.14 -51.95
CA ILE A 913 -17.53 18.34 -50.78
C ILE A 913 -18.79 18.93 -50.15
N ILE A 914 -18.86 20.24 -50.03
CA ILE A 914 -20.04 20.94 -49.49
C ILE A 914 -21.22 20.76 -50.41
N ASP A 915 -21.02 20.87 -51.71
CA ASP A 915 -22.04 20.60 -52.76
C ASP A 915 -22.56 19.18 -52.68
N LEU A 916 -21.67 18.18 -52.58
CA LEU A 916 -22.06 16.78 -52.36
C LEU A 916 -22.97 16.60 -51.15
N ILE A 917 -22.61 17.21 -50.02
CA ILE A 917 -23.39 17.07 -48.77
C ILE A 917 -24.74 17.79 -48.90
N LYS A 918 -24.79 18.97 -49.52
CA LYS A 918 -26.01 19.75 -49.67
C LYS A 918 -27.00 19.14 -50.68
N ASN A 919 -26.50 18.72 -51.85
CA ASN A 919 -27.32 18.42 -52.98
C ASN A 919 -27.52 16.92 -53.25
N HIS A 920 -26.57 16.04 -52.85
CA HIS A 920 -26.65 14.60 -53.17
C HIS A 920 -27.02 13.69 -52.02
N LEU A 921 -26.93 14.13 -50.77
CA LEU A 921 -27.35 13.35 -49.63
C LEU A 921 -28.81 13.66 -49.27
N ASN A 922 -29.52 12.62 -48.84
CA ASN A 922 -30.90 12.71 -48.40
C ASN A 922 -31.03 12.75 -46.88
N ASN A 923 -32.24 13.06 -46.39
CA ASN A 923 -32.51 13.10 -44.95
C ASN A 923 -32.27 11.72 -44.35
N ASN A 924 -31.62 11.70 -43.17
CA ASN A 924 -31.18 10.54 -42.40
C ASN A 924 -30.02 9.72 -43.00
N ASP A 925 -29.48 10.10 -44.17
CA ASP A 925 -28.32 9.42 -44.71
C ASP A 925 -27.11 9.45 -43.79
N TYR A 926 -26.23 8.46 -43.93
CA TYR A 926 -24.99 8.35 -43.18
C TYR A 926 -23.80 8.78 -44.03
N LEU A 927 -22.96 9.61 -43.51
CA LEU A 927 -21.70 10.05 -44.12
C LEU A 927 -20.53 9.77 -43.20
N MET A 928 -19.63 8.88 -43.56
CA MET A 928 -18.35 8.73 -42.87
C MET A 928 -17.25 9.51 -43.62
N ILE A 929 -16.52 10.35 -42.87
CA ILE A 929 -15.39 11.14 -43.39
C ILE A 929 -14.10 10.67 -42.73
N LYS A 930 -13.12 10.20 -43.56
CA LYS A 930 -11.82 9.75 -43.03
C LYS A 930 -10.66 10.12 -43.94
N ALA A 931 -9.62 10.78 -43.32
CA ALA A 931 -8.42 11.18 -44.04
C ALA A 931 -7.26 11.41 -43.08
N SER A 932 -6.04 11.55 -43.60
CA SER A 932 -4.89 12.01 -42.81
C SER A 932 -5.06 13.47 -42.40
N ASN A 933 -4.62 13.83 -41.20
CA ASN A 933 -4.80 15.16 -40.60
C ASN A 933 -4.38 16.31 -41.52
N ALA A 934 -3.23 16.17 -42.18
CA ALA A 934 -2.66 17.23 -43.04
C ALA A 934 -3.45 17.45 -44.35
N THR A 935 -4.51 16.69 -44.61
CA THR A 935 -5.38 16.87 -45.80
C THR A 935 -6.49 17.91 -45.59
N GLY A 936 -6.65 18.43 -44.34
CA GLY A 936 -7.63 19.48 -44.03
C GLY A 936 -9.08 19.01 -43.83
N PHE A 937 -9.36 17.69 -43.84
CA PHE A 937 -10.72 17.18 -43.66
C PHE A 937 -11.29 17.44 -42.27
N ASN A 938 -10.45 17.53 -41.25
CA ASN A 938 -10.83 17.89 -39.89
C ASN A 938 -11.45 19.29 -39.76
N GLU A 939 -10.96 20.26 -40.57
CA GLU A 939 -11.55 21.60 -40.63
C GLU A 939 -12.92 21.58 -41.29
N ILE A 940 -13.09 20.79 -42.36
CA ILE A 940 -14.36 20.62 -43.03
C ILE A 940 -15.39 20.03 -42.06
N VAL A 941 -15.03 18.96 -41.36
CA VAL A 941 -15.90 18.32 -40.38
C VAL A 941 -16.25 19.29 -39.24
N LYS A 942 -15.31 20.08 -38.77
CA LYS A 942 -15.56 21.10 -37.77
C LYS A 942 -16.59 22.11 -38.24
N ASN A 943 -16.40 22.65 -39.43
CA ASN A 943 -17.34 23.61 -40.02
C ASN A 943 -18.74 22.98 -40.17
N LEU A 944 -18.84 21.69 -40.58
CA LEU A 944 -20.11 20.99 -40.70
C LEU A 944 -20.83 20.78 -39.34
N LYS A 945 -20.07 20.64 -38.26
CA LYS A 945 -20.62 20.51 -36.91
C LYS A 945 -20.99 21.87 -36.29
N ASP A 946 -20.32 22.93 -36.67
CA ASP A 946 -20.55 24.29 -36.20
C ASP A 946 -21.70 25.01 -36.95
N THR A 947 -22.14 24.53 -38.12
CA THR A 947 -23.35 24.98 -38.84
C THR A 947 -24.57 24.41 -38.08
N LYS A 948 -25.14 25.26 -37.19
CA LYS A 948 -26.41 24.97 -36.49
C LYS A 948 -27.62 25.24 -37.36
#